data_a59f7d27411452c68bdb38c1a733c0c0
#
_entry.id   a59f7d27411452c68bdb38c1a733c0c0
#
_cell.length_a   1.000
_cell.length_b   1.000
_cell.length_c   1.000
_cell.angle_alpha   90.00
_cell.angle_beta   90.00
_cell.angle_gamma   90.00
#
_symmetry.space_group_name_H-M   'P 1'
#
loop_
_entity.id
_entity.type
_entity.pdbx_description
1 polymer ?
#
loop_
_entity_poly.entity_id
_entity_poly.type
_entity_poly.pdbx_seq_one_letter_code
_entity_poly.pdbx_strand_id
1 'polypeptide(L)'
;MAKKDVEYFPLQQQDTSDEEGDGIHARGPSLDAEAKGPLLLDPFLSNPVKRRRVNRYGVVALVIVSIGAIVMVTFVALTLFHGKGHTKQIFKGFPTGKSTPGWRVVLNGTGAESCIRTPDIDGDGLPDVLVGLAHGADLSKVNSLTENNSLKKYCEQQGLSYPCVGFLLALRGTDGKELWRIPTRSEVMLMMCDIDVNLDGAKDCIVTGRQSTVQAVDLRKGKTLWFSDGADHPAYFTQTWNVYQPVLLPDVDADGVEDIVVSHGGDPNIEPEVHNRTAGRLIILSGATGIPLGNYFELPDSKETYMTPVKYTARDGSQYLLFGSGGETVPGDLLAIALPDLYTLTDQKVLPQSKGEFGWKKILHKHPDDVTMYLLRGKFKGVMVPPVIVDVDNDGEKDILVSAFDGEMVMLDGKTLTAKWRRRFPNMESYSTPAPGYFNDDNILDFMVHWSSGAWPKYSGSDTLILNGINGKTLWKDHSSMYQMSSDLVLRSRTKHLDYFMVKMMGKNATLGNGTRGQAHGVGAQRVITKRDSDGSDECEDLIQEFKDKHVTCDNDLTHFSELVFLVDRNHAEKTLPLHLTQGEKYYYDYKPRPDEEGCMPADKSTGKIPMCIVMLPDSRSTDAVTDVDGDGSLDLIHLGLLEGRMRDSRFSYTKMKFTTMISRIDIMTGVNQHSTAPGSKTDPKPPFAPLLTQSWLQYLGSAASSIFYQHRM
;
A
#
# COMPACT_ATOMS: atom_id res chain seq x y z
N MET A 1 -2.79 -13.38 34.91
CA MET A 1 -1.58 -13.43 34.08
C MET A 1 -1.93 -12.67 32.80
N ALA A 2 -1.57 -11.40 32.72
CA ALA A 2 -1.83 -10.58 31.55
C ALA A 2 -0.63 -10.73 30.60
N LYS A 3 -0.90 -11.11 29.35
CA LYS A 3 0.09 -11.17 28.29
C LYS A 3 0.43 -9.72 27.86
N LYS A 4 1.69 -9.37 27.84
CA LYS A 4 2.14 -8.18 27.12
C LYS A 4 2.03 -8.45 25.64
N ASP A 5 1.04 -7.82 25.02
CA ASP A 5 0.90 -7.86 23.58
C ASP A 5 1.82 -6.79 22.98
N VAL A 6 2.65 -7.18 22.02
CA VAL A 6 3.38 -6.24 21.17
C VAL A 6 2.33 -5.59 20.28
N GLU A 7 2.01 -4.33 20.54
CA GLU A 7 1.07 -3.57 19.71
C GLU A 7 1.70 -3.27 18.36
N TYR A 8 1.22 -3.94 17.33
CA TYR A 8 1.48 -3.55 15.94
C TYR A 8 0.31 -2.67 15.48
N PHE A 9 0.59 -1.42 15.25
CA PHE A 9 -0.37 -0.52 14.63
C PHE A 9 -0.15 -0.51 13.12
N PRO A 10 -1.20 -0.60 12.32
CA PRO A 10 -1.16 -0.17 10.92
C PRO A 10 -0.68 1.28 10.86
N LEU A 11 -0.11 1.72 9.74
CA LEU A 11 0.31 3.11 9.52
C LEU A 11 -0.81 4.16 9.69
N GLN A 12 -2.03 3.71 9.98
CA GLN A 12 -3.17 4.53 10.32
C GLN A 12 -3.38 4.49 11.83
N GLN A 13 -3.35 5.65 12.41
CA GLN A 13 -3.74 6.02 13.78
C GLN A 13 -2.64 6.04 14.83
N GLN A 14 -2.46 7.24 15.31
CA GLN A 14 -2.41 7.50 16.75
C GLN A 14 -2.68 8.97 17.04
N ASP A 15 -3.74 9.11 17.69
CA ASP A 15 -4.15 9.79 18.92
C ASP A 15 -3.48 11.12 19.22
N THR A 16 -4.36 12.10 19.20
CA THR A 16 -4.24 13.26 20.05
C THR A 16 -5.21 13.10 21.20
N SER A 17 -4.71 12.89 22.40
CA SER A 17 -5.47 13.10 23.62
C SER A 17 -5.09 14.45 24.21
N ASP A 18 -6.10 15.26 24.41
CA ASP A 18 -6.38 16.19 25.49
C ASP A 18 -5.36 17.28 25.87
N GLU A 19 -5.77 18.52 25.64
CA GLU A 19 -5.73 19.52 26.71
C GLU A 19 -6.89 20.50 26.56
N GLU A 20 -7.74 20.50 27.57
CA GLU A 20 -8.74 21.52 27.85
C GLU A 20 -8.06 22.87 28.17
N GLY A 21 -8.66 23.95 27.70
CA GLY A 21 -8.24 25.29 28.11
C GLY A 21 -9.24 26.36 27.71
N ASP A 22 -10.11 26.62 28.62
CA ASP A 22 -11.01 27.75 28.87
C ASP A 22 -11.04 28.92 27.88
N GLY A 23 -12.31 29.29 27.65
CA GLY A 23 -12.73 30.44 26.86
C GLY A 23 -12.45 31.78 27.49
N ILE A 24 -12.62 32.83 26.69
CA ILE A 24 -13.20 34.12 27.06
C ILE A 24 -13.67 34.87 25.81
N HIS A 25 -14.88 35.41 25.90
CA HIS A 25 -15.57 36.31 24.99
C HIS A 25 -14.83 37.65 24.74
N ALA A 26 -14.99 38.23 23.54
CA ALA A 26 -15.55 39.59 23.36
C ALA A 26 -15.64 40.03 21.88
N ARG A 27 -16.85 40.27 21.47
CA ARG A 27 -17.48 41.36 20.69
C ARG A 27 -16.58 42.21 19.80
N GLY A 28 -17.09 42.36 18.52
CA GLY A 28 -16.76 43.42 17.58
C GLY A 28 -17.21 44.84 18.02
N PRO A 29 -17.14 45.84 17.19
CA PRO A 29 -17.97 46.06 15.97
C PRO A 29 -17.28 46.74 14.78
N SER A 30 -17.91 46.59 13.67
CA SER A 30 -18.20 47.34 12.46
C SER A 30 -17.70 48.79 12.25
N LEU A 31 -17.51 49.15 11.03
CA LEU A 31 -18.00 50.24 10.18
C LEU A 31 -16.91 50.92 9.36
N ASP A 32 -17.03 50.76 8.10
CA ASP A 32 -17.36 51.73 7.02
C ASP A 32 -16.32 52.76 6.52
N ALA A 33 -16.21 52.74 5.24
CA ALA A 33 -16.36 53.85 4.28
C ALA A 33 -15.12 54.51 3.71
N GLU A 34 -15.02 54.32 2.41
CA GLU A 34 -14.95 55.32 1.31
C GLU A 34 -13.73 56.25 1.15
N ALA A 35 -13.13 56.07 0.04
CA ALA A 35 -13.17 56.96 -1.17
C ALA A 35 -12.01 57.90 -1.43
N LYS A 36 -11.58 57.81 -2.69
CA LYS A 36 -11.10 58.87 -3.60
C LYS A 36 -9.67 59.43 -3.53
N GLY A 37 -8.97 59.20 -4.66
CA GLY A 37 -7.80 59.96 -5.12
C GLY A 37 -8.19 61.41 -5.56
N PRO A 38 -7.47 62.11 -6.45
CA PRO A 38 -6.22 61.87 -7.14
C PRO A 38 -5.26 63.11 -7.23
N LEU A 39 -4.11 62.94 -7.98
CA LEU A 39 -3.40 63.95 -8.80
C LEU A 39 -2.37 64.92 -8.17
N LEU A 40 -1.23 64.97 -8.72
CA LEU A 40 -0.51 65.96 -9.51
C LEU A 40 0.98 66.18 -9.13
N LEU A 41 1.82 65.87 -10.11
CA LEU A 41 2.91 66.68 -10.74
C LEU A 41 3.92 67.47 -9.90
N ASP A 42 5.18 66.99 -10.06
CA ASP A 42 6.41 67.71 -10.49
C ASP A 42 6.62 69.18 -10.10
N PRO A 43 7.81 69.78 -10.20
CA PRO A 43 9.17 69.30 -10.59
C PRO A 43 10.36 70.00 -9.86
N PHE A 44 11.59 69.68 -10.34
CA PHE A 44 12.86 70.43 -10.24
C PHE A 44 13.71 70.31 -8.99
N LEU A 45 14.91 69.72 -9.09
CA LEU A 45 16.15 70.47 -9.20
C LEU A 45 17.36 69.56 -9.43
N SER A 46 18.09 69.95 -10.41
CA SER A 46 19.38 69.49 -10.89
C SER A 46 20.54 69.65 -9.90
N ASN A 47 21.44 68.69 -9.87
CA ASN A 47 22.87 68.99 -9.84
C ASN A 47 23.74 67.76 -10.19
N PRO A 48 24.88 67.93 -10.82
CA PRO A 48 25.60 66.95 -11.59
C PRO A 48 26.64 66.14 -10.75
N VAL A 49 26.51 64.82 -10.75
CA VAL A 49 27.56 63.95 -10.18
C VAL A 49 28.48 63.44 -11.28
N LYS A 50 29.75 63.72 -11.10
CA LYS A 50 30.89 63.32 -11.92
C LYS A 50 30.81 61.86 -12.35
N ARG A 51 30.80 61.61 -13.64
CA ARG A 51 31.03 60.27 -14.25
C ARG A 51 32.45 59.79 -13.91
N ARG A 52 32.57 58.83 -12.97
CA ARG A 52 33.76 57.97 -12.87
C ARG A 52 33.69 56.95 -14.02
N ARG A 53 34.69 56.96 -14.88
CA ARG A 53 34.89 55.90 -15.87
C ARG A 53 35.07 54.58 -15.15
N VAL A 54 34.05 53.69 -15.18
CA VAL A 54 34.15 52.34 -14.72
C VAL A 54 35.01 51.57 -15.73
N ASN A 55 36.12 51.01 -15.28
CA ASN A 55 37.01 50.24 -16.08
C ASN A 55 36.29 48.97 -16.58
N ARG A 56 36.05 48.81 -17.88
CA ARG A 56 35.34 47.70 -18.51
C ARG A 56 35.87 46.34 -18.12
N TYR A 57 37.18 46.25 -17.84
CA TYR A 57 37.82 45.01 -17.39
C TYR A 57 37.40 44.58 -15.95
N GLY A 58 37.12 45.52 -15.07
CA GLY A 58 36.63 45.25 -13.72
C GLY A 58 35.21 44.68 -13.72
N VAL A 59 34.34 45.16 -14.59
CA VAL A 59 32.94 44.66 -14.71
C VAL A 59 32.95 43.24 -15.29
N VAL A 60 33.77 42.97 -16.31
CA VAL A 60 33.87 41.61 -16.89
C VAL A 60 34.43 40.62 -15.90
N ALA A 61 35.45 41.00 -15.13
CA ALA A 61 35.99 40.13 -14.07
C ALA A 61 34.96 39.83 -12.97
N LEU A 62 34.15 40.82 -12.57
CA LEU A 62 33.09 40.64 -11.59
C LEU A 62 31.95 39.73 -12.08
N VAL A 63 31.58 39.85 -13.36
CA VAL A 63 30.58 38.96 -13.97
C VAL A 63 31.09 37.53 -14.07
N ILE A 64 32.37 37.30 -14.45
CA ILE A 64 32.95 35.96 -14.50
C ILE A 64 33.04 35.32 -13.11
N VAL A 65 33.44 36.08 -12.09
CA VAL A 65 33.48 35.58 -10.71
C VAL A 65 32.05 35.27 -10.20
N SER A 66 31.06 36.09 -10.54
CA SER A 66 29.67 35.86 -10.15
C SER A 66 29.08 34.62 -10.84
N ILE A 67 29.35 34.41 -12.13
CA ILE A 67 28.96 33.20 -12.86
C ILE A 67 29.65 31.96 -12.27
N GLY A 68 30.95 32.05 -11.99
CA GLY A 68 31.70 30.98 -11.33
C GLY A 68 31.15 30.60 -9.94
N ALA A 69 30.76 31.59 -9.14
CA ALA A 69 30.14 31.39 -7.85
C ALA A 69 28.74 30.73 -7.99
N ILE A 70 27.92 31.15 -8.95
CA ILE A 70 26.60 30.54 -9.20
C ILE A 70 26.76 29.09 -9.68
N VAL A 71 27.70 28.80 -10.58
CA VAL A 71 27.97 27.43 -11.05
C VAL A 71 28.48 26.55 -9.88
N MET A 72 29.31 27.10 -9.01
CA MET A 72 29.82 26.38 -7.85
C MET A 72 28.71 26.10 -6.83
N VAL A 73 27.83 27.07 -6.56
CA VAL A 73 26.68 26.91 -5.66
C VAL A 73 25.66 25.92 -6.23
N THR A 74 25.38 25.99 -7.55
CA THR A 74 24.51 25.00 -8.19
C THR A 74 25.13 23.60 -8.22
N PHE A 75 26.44 23.48 -8.42
CA PHE A 75 27.12 22.20 -8.37
C PHE A 75 27.11 21.62 -6.95
N VAL A 76 27.39 22.44 -5.92
CA VAL A 76 27.30 22.03 -4.50
C VAL A 76 25.85 21.70 -4.10
N ALA A 77 24.88 22.47 -4.55
CA ALA A 77 23.48 22.17 -4.35
C ALA A 77 23.09 20.83 -5.01
N LEU A 78 23.45 20.64 -6.27
CA LEU A 78 23.21 19.38 -6.98
C LEU A 78 23.91 18.18 -6.29
N THR A 79 25.14 18.35 -5.79
CA THR A 79 25.83 17.28 -5.05
C THR A 79 25.21 17.03 -3.68
N LEU A 80 24.70 18.07 -2.98
CA LEU A 80 23.99 17.93 -1.71
C LEU A 80 22.57 17.35 -1.89
N PHE A 81 21.90 17.65 -3.01
CA PHE A 81 20.60 17.05 -3.33
C PHE A 81 20.75 15.63 -3.89
N HIS A 82 21.82 15.30 -4.63
CA HIS A 82 22.11 13.92 -5.07
C HIS A 82 22.85 13.07 -4.03
N GLY A 83 23.32 13.66 -2.96
CA GLY A 83 24.16 12.98 -1.96
C GLY A 83 23.43 12.31 -0.80
N LYS A 84 22.08 12.24 -0.80
CA LYS A 84 21.36 11.33 0.12
C LYS A 84 21.30 9.96 -0.52
N GLY A 85 22.40 9.23 -0.32
CA GLY A 85 22.75 8.02 -1.00
C GLY A 85 21.70 6.92 -0.92
N HIS A 86 21.23 6.57 -2.09
CA HIS A 86 20.73 5.24 -2.34
C HIS A 86 21.92 4.30 -2.37
N THR A 87 22.11 3.52 -1.31
CA THR A 87 23.14 2.47 -1.33
C THR A 87 22.59 1.32 -2.14
N LYS A 88 22.91 1.29 -3.43
CA LYS A 88 22.70 0.10 -4.26
C LYS A 88 23.62 -1.00 -3.72
N GLN A 89 23.07 -1.97 -3.03
CA GLN A 89 23.78 -3.20 -2.73
C GLN A 89 23.44 -4.23 -3.81
N ILE A 90 24.42 -4.55 -4.66
CA ILE A 90 24.33 -5.75 -5.48
C ILE A 90 24.34 -6.93 -4.51
N PHE A 91 23.29 -7.72 -4.55
CA PHE A 91 23.07 -8.79 -3.62
C PHE A 91 24.11 -9.89 -3.80
N LYS A 92 24.98 -10.08 -2.84
CA LYS A 92 25.94 -11.20 -2.77
C LYS A 92 25.47 -12.22 -1.73
N GLY A 93 24.31 -12.83 -1.96
CA GLY A 93 23.82 -13.94 -1.16
C GLY A 93 23.19 -13.58 0.18
N PHE A 94 22.28 -14.41 0.59
CA PHE A 94 21.77 -14.48 1.97
C PHE A 94 22.80 -15.14 2.90
N PRO A 95 22.68 -14.99 4.24
CA PRO A 95 23.63 -15.54 5.22
C PRO A 95 23.87 -17.05 5.18
N THR A 96 23.12 -17.79 4.38
CA THR A 96 23.25 -19.23 4.20
C THR A 96 24.35 -19.66 3.23
N GLY A 97 25.17 -18.71 2.73
CA GLY A 97 26.41 -19.02 1.98
C GLY A 97 26.23 -19.39 0.51
N LYS A 98 25.02 -19.31 -0.06
CA LYS A 98 24.80 -19.49 -1.50
C LYS A 98 24.16 -18.23 -2.08
N SER A 99 24.82 -17.64 -3.07
CA SER A 99 24.32 -16.42 -3.73
C SER A 99 23.17 -16.75 -4.67
N THR A 100 22.03 -16.11 -4.47
CA THR A 100 20.98 -16.05 -5.48
C THR A 100 21.29 -14.89 -6.42
N PRO A 101 21.29 -15.08 -7.75
CA PRO A 101 21.38 -13.98 -8.69
C PRO A 101 20.22 -13.01 -8.44
N GLY A 102 20.53 -11.72 -8.31
CA GLY A 102 19.50 -10.71 -8.06
C GLY A 102 20.09 -9.34 -7.73
N TRP A 103 19.19 -8.40 -7.50
CA TRP A 103 19.54 -7.06 -7.02
C TRP A 103 18.66 -6.64 -5.86
N ARG A 104 19.13 -5.69 -5.07
CA ARG A 104 18.37 -5.09 -3.96
C ARG A 104 18.60 -3.57 -3.94
N VAL A 105 17.52 -2.82 -3.79
CA VAL A 105 17.50 -1.38 -3.53
C VAL A 105 16.98 -1.16 -2.11
N VAL A 106 17.71 -0.38 -1.31
CA VAL A 106 17.35 -0.06 0.08
C VAL A 106 17.07 1.44 0.17
N LEU A 107 15.89 1.79 0.66
CA LEU A 107 15.38 3.14 0.77
C LEU A 107 15.10 3.45 2.25
N ASN A 108 16.03 4.14 2.90
CA ASN A 108 15.90 4.52 4.29
C ASN A 108 14.92 5.68 4.46
N GLY A 109 14.09 5.63 5.49
CA GLY A 109 13.10 6.66 5.79
C GLY A 109 11.91 6.64 4.82
N THR A 110 11.62 5.49 4.22
CA THR A 110 10.44 5.30 3.38
C THR A 110 9.60 4.15 3.87
N GLY A 111 8.29 4.29 3.77
CA GLY A 111 7.29 3.26 4.00
C GLY A 111 6.61 2.85 2.69
N ALA A 112 5.98 1.67 2.67
CA ALA A 112 5.24 1.17 1.53
C ALA A 112 4.08 0.27 1.97
N GLU A 113 2.90 0.54 1.40
CA GLU A 113 1.73 -0.36 1.38
C GLU A 113 1.26 -0.57 -0.07
N SER A 114 2.18 -0.44 -1.02
CA SER A 114 1.87 -0.44 -2.45
C SER A 114 1.79 -1.86 -3.02
N CYS A 115 0.94 -2.04 -4.03
CA CYS A 115 1.11 -3.14 -4.95
C CYS A 115 2.29 -2.84 -5.89
N ILE A 116 2.93 -3.89 -6.41
CA ILE A 116 3.94 -3.77 -7.47
C ILE A 116 3.25 -3.96 -8.82
N ARG A 117 3.67 -3.17 -9.82
CA ARG A 117 3.34 -3.39 -11.23
C ARG A 117 4.62 -3.57 -12.04
N THR A 118 4.53 -4.35 -13.11
CA THR A 118 5.71 -4.70 -13.90
C THR A 118 5.53 -4.39 -15.40
N PRO A 119 5.24 -3.11 -15.78
CA PRO A 119 5.19 -2.69 -17.17
C PRO A 119 6.59 -2.59 -17.77
N ASP A 120 6.71 -2.65 -19.10
CA ASP A 120 7.89 -2.25 -19.85
C ASP A 120 7.96 -0.71 -19.92
N ILE A 121 8.75 -0.10 -19.02
CA ILE A 121 8.80 1.36 -18.83
C ILE A 121 9.79 2.02 -19.80
N ASP A 122 10.97 1.44 -20.01
CA ASP A 122 11.99 2.04 -20.87
C ASP A 122 11.90 1.60 -22.33
N GLY A 123 11.02 0.66 -22.64
CA GLY A 123 10.72 0.22 -24.01
C GLY A 123 11.72 -0.77 -24.57
N ASP A 124 12.45 -1.48 -23.72
CA ASP A 124 13.42 -2.50 -24.12
C ASP A 124 12.77 -3.88 -24.35
N GLY A 125 11.49 -4.03 -24.09
CA GLY A 125 10.71 -5.25 -24.25
C GLY A 125 10.72 -6.16 -23.02
N LEU A 126 11.35 -5.76 -21.94
CA LEU A 126 11.39 -6.48 -20.67
C LEU A 126 10.58 -5.76 -19.58
N PRO A 127 10.01 -6.50 -18.61
CA PRO A 127 9.31 -5.88 -17.51
C PRO A 127 10.25 -5.09 -16.58
N ASP A 128 9.84 -3.89 -16.21
CA ASP A 128 10.46 -3.07 -15.18
C ASP A 128 9.66 -3.09 -13.88
N VAL A 129 10.11 -2.42 -12.84
CA VAL A 129 9.47 -2.42 -11.53
C VAL A 129 8.92 -1.04 -11.20
N LEU A 130 7.60 -0.97 -10.98
CA LEU A 130 6.89 0.24 -10.57
C LEU A 130 6.33 0.06 -9.16
N VAL A 131 6.64 0.98 -8.25
CA VAL A 131 6.22 0.90 -6.84
C VAL A 131 5.91 2.28 -6.27
N GLY A 132 4.85 2.36 -5.45
CA GLY A 132 4.49 3.55 -4.69
C GLY A 132 5.13 3.54 -3.31
N LEU A 133 5.59 4.70 -2.86
CA LEU A 133 6.31 4.86 -1.61
C LEU A 133 5.88 6.14 -0.89
N ALA A 134 5.99 6.14 0.44
CA ALA A 134 5.80 7.33 1.25
C ALA A 134 7.14 7.80 1.83
N HIS A 135 7.35 9.11 1.87
CA HIS A 135 8.43 9.68 2.66
C HIS A 135 8.06 9.62 4.13
N GLY A 136 8.88 8.99 4.94
CA GLY A 136 8.68 9.31 6.22
C GLY A 136 8.86 8.50 7.41
N ALA A 137 9.51 9.11 8.35
CA ALA A 137 9.46 8.82 9.76
C ALA A 137 8.23 9.46 10.46
N ASP A 138 7.38 10.20 9.76
CA ASP A 138 6.32 11.03 10.34
C ASP A 138 4.98 10.96 9.57
N LEU A 139 4.63 9.80 9.04
CA LEU A 139 3.31 9.57 8.45
C LEU A 139 2.18 9.87 9.46
N SER A 140 2.43 9.68 10.76
CA SER A 140 1.50 10.05 11.82
C SER A 140 1.17 11.56 11.84
N LYS A 141 2.14 12.42 11.54
CA LYS A 141 1.88 13.87 11.44
C LYS A 141 1.12 14.24 10.19
N VAL A 142 1.34 13.51 9.11
CA VAL A 142 0.63 13.72 7.85
C VAL A 142 -0.82 13.26 7.97
N ASN A 143 -1.05 12.14 8.66
CA ASN A 143 -2.39 11.63 8.91
C ASN A 143 -3.22 12.52 9.87
N SER A 144 -2.57 13.30 10.74
CA SER A 144 -3.23 14.25 11.63
C SER A 144 -3.50 15.63 11.01
N LEU A 145 -3.20 15.82 9.70
CA LEU A 145 -3.49 17.07 9.01
C LEU A 145 -5.00 17.20 8.79
N THR A 146 -5.63 18.02 9.61
CA THR A 146 -7.01 18.47 9.41
C THR A 146 -7.12 19.35 8.16
N GLU A 147 -8.33 19.60 7.67
CA GLU A 147 -8.58 20.47 6.50
C GLU A 147 -7.87 21.82 6.55
N ASN A 148 -7.65 22.39 7.74
CA ASN A 148 -6.91 23.63 7.94
C ASN A 148 -5.37 23.47 7.84
N ASN A 149 -4.86 22.23 7.80
CA ASN A 149 -3.45 21.92 7.77
C ASN A 149 -3.16 21.07 6.52
N SER A 150 -3.35 21.67 5.34
CA SER A 150 -3.23 20.97 4.07
C SER A 150 -1.82 20.37 3.85
N LEU A 151 -1.74 19.29 3.09
CA LEU A 151 -0.46 18.69 2.66
C LEU A 151 0.44 19.71 1.95
N LYS A 152 -0.15 20.66 1.23
CA LYS A 152 0.59 21.75 0.60
C LYS A 152 1.33 22.59 1.64
N LYS A 153 0.65 22.99 2.72
CA LYS A 153 1.28 23.73 3.84
C LYS A 153 2.35 22.89 4.54
N TYR A 154 2.13 21.58 4.67
CA TYR A 154 3.15 20.67 5.20
C TYR A 154 4.41 20.67 4.33
N CYS A 155 4.29 20.52 3.01
CA CYS A 155 5.43 20.57 2.09
C CYS A 155 6.19 21.90 2.19
N GLU A 156 5.47 23.03 2.22
CA GLU A 156 6.04 24.37 2.38
C GLU A 156 6.83 24.49 3.70
N GLN A 157 6.30 23.99 4.81
CA GLN A 157 6.99 23.97 6.11
C GLN A 157 8.25 23.10 6.12
N GLN A 158 8.32 22.07 5.26
CA GLN A 158 9.50 21.25 5.07
C GLN A 158 10.49 21.85 4.05
N GLY A 159 10.17 23.01 3.46
CA GLY A 159 10.96 23.62 2.38
C GLY A 159 10.91 22.84 1.07
N LEU A 160 9.84 22.07 0.84
CA LEU A 160 9.64 21.22 -0.33
C LEU A 160 8.51 21.77 -1.19
N SER A 161 8.59 21.53 -2.50
CA SER A 161 7.47 21.79 -3.40
C SER A 161 6.37 20.74 -3.21
N TYR A 162 5.12 21.18 -3.22
CA TYR A 162 3.98 20.26 -3.28
C TYR A 162 3.87 19.64 -4.70
N PRO A 163 3.59 18.32 -4.81
CA PRO A 163 3.43 17.32 -3.75
C PRO A 163 4.77 16.79 -3.22
N CYS A 164 4.82 16.34 -1.95
CA CYS A 164 6.09 15.91 -1.35
C CYS A 164 6.00 14.70 -0.41
N VAL A 165 4.80 14.23 -0.10
CA VAL A 165 4.62 13.22 0.96
C VAL A 165 4.86 11.81 0.44
N GLY A 166 4.44 11.53 -0.78
CA GLY A 166 4.67 10.26 -1.45
C GLY A 166 5.48 10.42 -2.73
N PHE A 167 5.84 9.31 -3.32
CA PHE A 167 6.43 9.25 -4.65
C PHE A 167 6.23 7.90 -5.31
N LEU A 168 6.14 7.93 -6.62
CA LEU A 168 6.16 6.76 -7.48
C LEU A 168 7.59 6.53 -7.96
N LEU A 169 8.09 5.31 -7.88
CA LEU A 169 9.44 4.93 -8.24
C LEU A 169 9.44 3.88 -9.34
N ALA A 170 10.16 4.14 -10.42
CA ALA A 170 10.43 3.17 -11.48
C ALA A 170 11.87 2.69 -11.41
N LEU A 171 12.06 1.38 -11.42
CA LEU A 171 13.37 0.72 -11.45
C LEU A 171 13.46 -0.19 -12.68
N ARG A 172 14.60 -0.17 -13.36
CA ARG A 172 14.88 -1.13 -14.42
C ARG A 172 14.88 -2.55 -13.86
N GLY A 173 14.12 -3.44 -14.51
CA GLY A 173 13.95 -4.81 -14.07
C GLY A 173 15.26 -5.60 -14.01
N THR A 174 16.11 -5.45 -15.02
CA THR A 174 17.35 -6.22 -15.17
C THR A 174 18.38 -5.94 -14.08
N ASP A 175 18.51 -4.68 -13.63
CA ASP A 175 19.59 -4.28 -12.73
C ASP A 175 19.19 -3.43 -11.52
N GLY A 176 17.88 -3.12 -11.35
CA GLY A 176 17.34 -2.33 -10.24
C GLY A 176 17.80 -0.86 -10.27
N LYS A 177 18.26 -0.35 -11.42
CA LYS A 177 18.63 1.06 -11.56
C LYS A 177 17.38 1.92 -11.62
N GLU A 178 17.37 3.03 -10.88
CA GLU A 178 16.31 4.01 -10.95
C GLU A 178 16.21 4.58 -12.37
N LEU A 179 15.06 4.42 -13.00
CA LEU A 179 14.70 5.04 -14.27
C LEU A 179 14.23 6.48 -14.03
N TRP A 180 13.25 6.61 -13.13
CA TRP A 180 12.72 7.91 -12.71
C TRP A 180 11.98 7.82 -11.38
N ARG A 181 11.70 9.00 -10.82
CA ARG A 181 10.91 9.17 -9.60
C ARG A 181 9.98 10.37 -9.75
N ILE A 182 8.70 10.18 -9.44
CA ILE A 182 7.67 11.20 -9.54
C ILE A 182 7.08 11.46 -8.16
N PRO A 183 7.02 12.72 -7.69
CA PRO A 183 6.35 13.03 -6.44
C PRO A 183 4.84 12.81 -6.56
N THR A 184 4.22 12.34 -5.48
CA THR A 184 2.77 12.15 -5.35
C THR A 184 2.26 12.87 -4.11
N ARG A 185 0.94 13.12 -4.08
CA ARG A 185 0.31 13.84 -2.97
C ARG A 185 0.58 13.14 -1.63
N SER A 186 0.32 11.84 -1.58
CA SER A 186 0.63 10.97 -0.45
C SER A 186 1.05 9.60 -0.96
N GLU A 187 1.07 8.61 -0.10
CA GLU A 187 1.43 7.24 -0.45
C GLU A 187 0.51 6.67 -1.53
N VAL A 188 1.13 6.13 -2.58
CA VAL A 188 0.43 5.35 -3.60
C VAL A 188 0.29 3.91 -3.12
N MET A 189 -0.94 3.45 -2.97
CA MET A 189 -1.24 2.07 -2.58
C MET A 189 -1.53 1.17 -3.78
N LEU A 190 -2.23 1.72 -4.79
CA LEU A 190 -2.82 0.95 -5.87
C LEU A 190 -2.55 1.62 -7.23
N MET A 191 -2.47 0.79 -8.28
CA MET A 191 -2.12 1.24 -9.63
C MET A 191 -2.87 0.44 -10.68
N MET A 192 -3.38 1.13 -11.68
CA MET A 192 -3.94 0.56 -12.91
C MET A 192 -3.15 1.11 -14.10
N CYS A 193 -2.49 0.24 -14.86
CA CYS A 193 -1.52 0.61 -15.90
C CYS A 193 -1.94 0.11 -17.30
N ASP A 194 -3.22 0.04 -17.57
CA ASP A 194 -3.78 -0.54 -18.81
C ASP A 194 -4.51 0.50 -19.67
N ILE A 195 -4.19 1.77 -19.51
CA ILE A 195 -4.77 2.91 -20.20
C ILE A 195 -3.70 3.67 -20.97
N ASP A 196 -4.06 4.25 -22.11
CA ASP A 196 -3.26 5.23 -22.86
C ASP A 196 -3.93 6.60 -22.70
N VAL A 197 -3.52 7.33 -21.66
CA VAL A 197 -4.14 8.61 -21.23
C VAL A 197 -3.90 9.74 -22.22
N ASN A 198 -2.72 9.73 -22.85
CA ASN A 198 -2.27 10.83 -23.72
C ASN A 198 -2.35 10.47 -25.21
N LEU A 199 -2.86 9.29 -25.56
CA LEU A 199 -3.02 8.75 -26.92
C LEU A 199 -1.71 8.72 -27.72
N ASP A 200 -0.57 8.44 -27.05
CA ASP A 200 0.72 8.33 -27.73
C ASP A 200 1.07 6.88 -28.17
N GLY A 201 0.15 5.94 -27.92
CA GLY A 201 0.27 4.53 -28.30
C GLY A 201 1.04 3.69 -27.28
N ALA A 202 1.49 4.27 -26.17
CA ALA A 202 2.09 3.57 -25.04
C ALA A 202 1.07 3.50 -23.87
N LYS A 203 1.20 2.49 -23.01
CA LYS A 203 0.38 2.42 -21.80
C LYS A 203 0.92 3.36 -20.73
N ASP A 204 -0.01 4.03 -20.05
CA ASP A 204 0.20 4.89 -18.91
C ASP A 204 -0.34 4.23 -17.63
N CYS A 205 -0.10 4.84 -16.47
CA CYS A 205 -0.70 4.40 -15.21
C CYS A 205 -1.53 5.50 -14.57
N ILE A 206 -2.67 5.10 -14.01
CA ILE A 206 -3.39 5.88 -13.01
C ILE A 206 -3.12 5.28 -11.65
N VAL A 207 -2.56 6.08 -10.75
CA VAL A 207 -2.17 5.68 -9.40
C VAL A 207 -3.08 6.34 -8.38
N THR A 208 -3.44 5.57 -7.34
CA THR A 208 -4.34 5.99 -6.28
C THR A 208 -3.79 5.61 -4.91
N GLY A 209 -4.26 6.27 -3.87
CA GLY A 209 -3.72 5.98 -2.55
C GLY A 209 -4.31 6.81 -1.43
N ARG A 210 -3.49 7.05 -0.42
CA ARG A 210 -3.88 7.75 0.79
C ARG A 210 -4.15 9.22 0.54
N GLN A 211 -4.98 9.80 1.40
CA GLN A 211 -5.28 11.24 1.43
C GLN A 211 -5.69 11.79 0.06
N SER A 212 -6.64 11.16 -0.57
CA SER A 212 -7.19 11.47 -1.90
C SER A 212 -6.14 11.59 -3.02
N THR A 213 -5.08 10.77 -2.96
CA THR A 213 -4.12 10.68 -4.06
C THR A 213 -4.77 10.02 -5.27
N VAL A 214 -4.84 10.77 -6.39
CA VAL A 214 -5.21 10.29 -7.73
C VAL A 214 -4.36 11.02 -8.74
N GLN A 215 -3.62 10.30 -9.58
CA GLN A 215 -2.66 10.89 -10.51
C GLN A 215 -2.44 9.99 -11.71
N ALA A 216 -2.44 10.56 -12.92
CA ALA A 216 -2.00 9.85 -14.12
C ALA A 216 -0.53 10.16 -14.44
N VAL A 217 0.16 9.14 -14.91
CA VAL A 217 1.60 9.18 -15.13
C VAL A 217 1.94 8.53 -16.46
N ASP A 218 2.65 9.29 -17.32
CA ASP A 218 3.30 8.78 -18.51
C ASP A 218 4.50 7.93 -18.08
N LEU A 219 4.39 6.63 -18.27
CA LEU A 219 5.41 5.68 -17.79
C LEU A 219 6.74 5.83 -18.52
N ARG A 220 6.70 6.07 -19.83
CA ARG A 220 7.93 6.16 -20.65
C ARG A 220 8.71 7.41 -20.36
N LYS A 221 8.01 8.53 -20.09
CA LYS A 221 8.65 9.84 -19.84
C LYS A 221 8.91 10.09 -18.36
N GLY A 222 8.31 9.28 -17.45
CA GLY A 222 8.40 9.53 -16.03
C GLY A 222 7.80 10.90 -15.66
N LYS A 223 6.60 11.20 -16.18
CA LYS A 223 5.99 12.52 -16.05
C LYS A 223 4.53 12.41 -15.64
N THR A 224 4.11 13.26 -14.73
CA THR A 224 2.69 13.44 -14.41
C THR A 224 1.95 14.02 -15.61
N LEU A 225 0.85 13.38 -16.00
CA LEU A 225 -0.07 13.86 -17.02
C LEU A 225 -1.12 14.79 -16.39
N TRP A 226 -1.76 14.32 -15.31
CA TRP A 226 -2.71 15.11 -14.54
C TRP A 226 -2.78 14.66 -13.08
N PHE A 227 -3.28 15.53 -12.21
CA PHE A 227 -3.70 15.24 -10.84
C PHE A 227 -5.22 15.43 -10.73
N SER A 228 -5.84 14.68 -9.80
CA SER A 228 -7.22 14.91 -9.38
C SER A 228 -7.29 14.61 -7.88
N ASP A 229 -7.48 15.61 -7.06
CA ASP A 229 -7.48 15.44 -5.61
C ASP A 229 -8.48 16.36 -4.88
N GLY A 230 -8.55 16.25 -3.56
CA GLY A 230 -9.44 17.06 -2.74
C GLY A 230 -9.12 18.56 -2.75
N ALA A 231 -7.93 18.97 -3.17
CA ALA A 231 -7.58 20.38 -3.30
C ALA A 231 -8.13 20.96 -4.61
N ASP A 232 -8.08 20.18 -5.70
CA ASP A 232 -8.57 20.59 -7.02
C ASP A 232 -10.09 20.41 -7.14
N HIS A 233 -10.63 19.32 -6.56
CA HIS A 233 -12.04 18.95 -6.66
C HIS A 233 -12.69 18.68 -5.28
N PRO A 234 -12.77 19.69 -4.37
CA PRO A 234 -13.22 19.51 -2.99
C PRO A 234 -14.69 19.09 -2.87
N ALA A 235 -15.51 19.27 -3.90
CA ALA A 235 -16.90 18.79 -3.92
C ALA A 235 -16.98 17.26 -4.05
N TYR A 236 -15.98 16.61 -4.64
CA TYR A 236 -15.93 15.18 -4.92
C TYR A 236 -15.04 14.44 -3.93
N PHE A 237 -13.87 14.98 -3.61
CA PHE A 237 -12.86 14.36 -2.78
C PHE A 237 -12.72 15.02 -1.42
N THR A 238 -12.77 14.22 -0.38
CA THR A 238 -12.38 14.63 0.98
C THR A 238 -10.89 14.40 1.14
N GLN A 239 -10.14 15.43 1.52
CA GLN A 239 -8.68 15.44 1.46
C GLN A 239 -7.99 14.34 2.28
N THR A 240 -8.62 13.88 3.36
CA THR A 240 -8.07 12.87 4.28
C THR A 240 -8.41 11.44 3.90
N TRP A 241 -9.41 11.23 3.04
CA TRP A 241 -9.88 9.89 2.69
C TRP A 241 -8.99 9.23 1.64
N ASN A 242 -9.00 7.90 1.64
CA ASN A 242 -8.27 7.12 0.64
C ASN A 242 -9.04 7.02 -0.67
N VAL A 243 -8.31 6.81 -1.75
CA VAL A 243 -8.87 6.44 -3.06
C VAL A 243 -8.32 5.08 -3.44
N TYR A 244 -9.22 4.17 -3.81
CA TYR A 244 -8.89 2.80 -4.17
C TYR A 244 -8.72 2.63 -5.68
N GLN A 245 -8.15 1.51 -6.12
CA GLN A 245 -7.74 1.28 -7.50
C GLN A 245 -8.84 1.61 -8.50
N PRO A 246 -8.52 2.34 -9.58
CA PRO A 246 -9.46 2.66 -10.65
C PRO A 246 -9.90 1.40 -11.41
N VAL A 247 -11.13 1.45 -11.90
CA VAL A 247 -11.69 0.46 -12.82
C VAL A 247 -12.02 1.16 -14.14
N LEU A 248 -11.56 0.60 -15.26
CA LEU A 248 -11.83 1.13 -16.58
C LEU A 248 -13.31 1.03 -16.94
N LEU A 249 -13.83 2.15 -17.40
CA LEU A 249 -15.14 2.32 -17.99
C LEU A 249 -14.99 2.63 -19.50
N PRO A 250 -16.04 2.46 -20.30
CA PRO A 250 -16.07 3.06 -21.63
C PRO A 250 -15.91 4.58 -21.56
N ASP A 251 -15.44 5.18 -22.64
CA ASP A 251 -15.40 6.64 -22.85
C ASP A 251 -16.84 7.21 -22.79
N VAL A 252 -17.20 7.91 -21.69
CA VAL A 252 -18.54 8.46 -21.44
C VAL A 252 -18.61 9.97 -21.66
N ASP A 253 -17.47 10.63 -21.83
CA ASP A 253 -17.42 12.06 -22.21
C ASP A 253 -17.06 12.29 -23.67
N ALA A 254 -16.73 11.21 -24.40
CA ALA A 254 -16.42 11.18 -25.82
C ALA A 254 -15.13 11.97 -26.19
N ASP A 255 -14.13 11.92 -25.31
CA ASP A 255 -12.83 12.55 -25.56
C ASP A 255 -11.81 11.62 -26.24
N GLY A 256 -12.15 10.34 -26.42
CA GLY A 256 -11.36 9.32 -27.10
C GLY A 256 -10.51 8.48 -26.18
N VAL A 257 -10.53 8.73 -24.87
CA VAL A 257 -9.86 7.94 -23.84
C VAL A 257 -10.89 7.20 -22.99
N GLU A 258 -10.60 5.98 -22.57
CA GLU A 258 -11.45 5.27 -21.62
C GLU A 258 -11.49 6.01 -20.28
N ASP A 259 -12.68 6.09 -19.68
CA ASP A 259 -12.86 6.72 -18.37
C ASP A 259 -12.63 5.74 -17.24
N ILE A 260 -12.65 6.24 -16.01
CA ILE A 260 -12.44 5.43 -14.83
C ILE A 260 -13.50 5.70 -13.75
N VAL A 261 -13.79 4.67 -12.96
CA VAL A 261 -14.49 4.82 -11.68
C VAL A 261 -13.57 4.45 -10.54
N VAL A 262 -13.58 5.26 -9.49
CA VAL A 262 -12.85 5.02 -8.23
C VAL A 262 -13.82 4.98 -7.06
N SER A 263 -13.51 4.17 -6.04
CA SER A 263 -14.13 4.31 -4.72
C SER A 263 -13.28 5.22 -3.85
N HIS A 264 -13.95 6.10 -3.11
CA HIS A 264 -13.38 7.10 -2.22
C HIS A 264 -14.03 7.00 -0.85
N GLY A 265 -13.23 6.73 0.18
CA GLY A 265 -13.74 6.53 1.54
C GLY A 265 -12.62 6.19 2.53
N GLY A 266 -13.04 5.79 3.74
CA GLY A 266 -12.12 5.47 4.83
C GLY A 266 -11.49 6.74 5.40
N ASP A 267 -12.15 7.33 6.42
CA ASP A 267 -11.60 8.48 7.13
C ASP A 267 -10.70 8.02 8.28
N PRO A 268 -9.37 8.21 8.19
CA PRO A 268 -8.44 7.78 9.22
C PRO A 268 -8.53 8.61 10.51
N ASN A 269 -9.27 9.73 10.50
CA ASN A 269 -9.43 10.61 11.68
C ASN A 269 -10.62 10.22 12.56
N ILE A 270 -11.39 9.20 12.16
CA ILE A 270 -12.52 8.73 12.97
C ILE A 270 -12.06 7.54 13.82
N GLU A 271 -12.21 7.69 15.15
CA GLU A 271 -11.89 6.64 16.11
C GLU A 271 -12.63 5.32 15.80
N PRO A 272 -11.99 4.16 16.00
CA PRO A 272 -12.57 2.85 15.69
C PRO A 272 -13.91 2.59 16.37
N GLU A 273 -14.13 3.13 17.55
CA GLU A 273 -15.34 2.96 18.35
C GLU A 273 -16.53 3.78 17.84
N VAL A 274 -16.28 4.76 16.98
CA VAL A 274 -17.33 5.58 16.37
C VAL A 274 -17.96 4.81 15.20
N HIS A 275 -19.20 4.35 15.39
CA HIS A 275 -19.91 3.58 14.36
C HIS A 275 -20.67 4.44 13.34
N ASN A 276 -20.83 5.74 13.60
CA ASN A 276 -21.43 6.66 12.63
C ASN A 276 -20.33 7.15 11.68
N ARG A 277 -20.31 6.59 10.49
CA ARG A 277 -19.31 6.88 9.46
C ARG A 277 -19.91 7.79 8.39
N THR A 278 -19.04 8.51 7.66
CA THR A 278 -19.44 9.21 6.47
C THR A 278 -19.50 8.25 5.29
N ALA A 279 -20.56 8.36 4.48
CA ALA A 279 -20.73 7.50 3.32
C ALA A 279 -19.56 7.63 2.34
N GLY A 280 -19.05 6.48 1.90
CA GLY A 280 -18.11 6.42 0.79
C GLY A 280 -18.76 6.84 -0.53
N ARG A 281 -17.95 7.06 -1.56
CA ARG A 281 -18.39 7.54 -2.86
C ARG A 281 -17.83 6.70 -3.99
N LEU A 282 -18.60 6.52 -5.05
CA LEU A 282 -18.09 6.12 -6.35
C LEU A 282 -18.05 7.36 -7.23
N ILE A 283 -16.88 7.67 -7.79
CA ILE A 283 -16.62 8.88 -8.55
C ILE A 283 -16.14 8.46 -9.94
N ILE A 284 -16.78 8.96 -10.98
CA ILE A 284 -16.35 8.74 -12.37
C ILE A 284 -15.45 9.94 -12.75
N LEU A 285 -14.29 9.63 -13.33
CA LEU A 285 -13.32 10.63 -13.77
C LEU A 285 -13.00 10.40 -15.25
N SER A 286 -12.82 11.52 -15.98
CA SER A 286 -12.25 11.46 -17.32
C SER A 286 -10.86 10.84 -17.28
N GLY A 287 -10.64 9.81 -18.09
CA GLY A 287 -9.33 9.16 -18.18
C GLY A 287 -8.27 10.09 -18.74
N ALA A 288 -8.62 10.95 -19.68
CA ALA A 288 -7.71 11.90 -20.31
C ALA A 288 -7.28 13.04 -19.37
N THR A 289 -8.17 13.50 -18.48
CA THR A 289 -7.97 14.75 -17.73
C THR A 289 -8.00 14.60 -16.21
N GLY A 290 -8.55 13.49 -15.69
CA GLY A 290 -8.80 13.29 -14.27
C GLY A 290 -9.94 14.14 -13.70
N ILE A 291 -10.64 14.92 -14.51
CA ILE A 291 -11.76 15.75 -14.07
C ILE A 291 -12.96 14.86 -13.72
N PRO A 292 -13.61 15.08 -12.54
CA PRO A 292 -14.83 14.36 -12.21
C PRO A 292 -15.94 14.60 -13.23
N LEU A 293 -16.59 13.53 -13.67
CA LEU A 293 -17.67 13.56 -14.66
C LEU A 293 -19.03 13.43 -13.97
N GLY A 294 -19.91 14.40 -14.20
CA GLY A 294 -21.26 14.43 -13.64
C GLY A 294 -21.28 14.51 -12.11
N ASN A 295 -22.12 13.71 -11.47
CA ASN A 295 -22.23 13.62 -10.01
C ASN A 295 -21.49 12.37 -9.49
N TYR A 296 -21.14 12.33 -8.21
CA TYR A 296 -20.71 11.08 -7.56
C TYR A 296 -21.93 10.28 -7.07
N PHE A 297 -21.76 8.97 -6.98
CA PHE A 297 -22.73 8.10 -6.31
C PHE A 297 -22.31 7.91 -4.86
N GLU A 298 -23.16 8.31 -3.92
CA GLU A 298 -22.94 8.10 -2.48
C GLU A 298 -23.36 6.68 -2.09
N LEU A 299 -22.51 5.97 -1.35
CA LEU A 299 -22.82 4.62 -0.88
C LEU A 299 -24.04 4.63 0.04
N PRO A 300 -24.94 3.64 -0.10
CA PRO A 300 -26.14 3.57 0.71
C PRO A 300 -25.84 3.36 2.19
N ASP A 301 -26.83 3.67 3.04
CA ASP A 301 -26.81 3.48 4.50
C ASP A 301 -25.71 4.27 5.23
N SER A 302 -25.18 5.35 4.62
CA SER A 302 -24.08 6.14 5.18
C SER A 302 -22.89 5.25 5.59
N LYS A 303 -22.57 4.25 4.75
CA LYS A 303 -21.47 3.33 4.97
C LYS A 303 -20.19 3.82 4.32
N GLU A 304 -19.08 3.75 5.04
CA GLU A 304 -17.74 3.95 4.48
C GLU A 304 -17.35 2.83 3.51
N THR A 305 -16.26 2.99 2.76
CA THR A 305 -15.72 1.96 1.88
C THR A 305 -14.20 1.92 1.93
N TYR A 306 -13.67 0.69 1.81
CA TYR A 306 -12.23 0.38 1.74
C TYR A 306 -11.91 -0.53 0.54
N MET A 307 -12.89 -0.81 -0.30
CA MET A 307 -12.75 -1.80 -1.36
C MET A 307 -12.53 -1.16 -2.74
N THR A 308 -11.56 -1.67 -3.46
CA THR A 308 -11.47 -1.47 -4.92
C THR A 308 -12.74 -2.04 -5.59
N PRO A 309 -13.46 -1.27 -6.41
CA PRO A 309 -14.61 -1.80 -7.14
C PRO A 309 -14.17 -2.88 -8.15
N VAL A 310 -15.07 -3.77 -8.50
CA VAL A 310 -14.82 -4.82 -9.51
C VAL A 310 -15.88 -4.78 -10.58
N LYS A 311 -15.49 -4.68 -11.84
CA LYS A 311 -16.41 -4.77 -12.98
C LYS A 311 -16.72 -6.25 -13.27
N TYR A 312 -17.98 -6.61 -13.19
CA TYR A 312 -18.49 -7.93 -13.54
C TYR A 312 -19.27 -7.86 -14.85
N THR A 313 -18.98 -8.78 -15.76
CA THR A 313 -19.74 -8.94 -17.01
C THR A 313 -20.35 -10.33 -17.01
N ALA A 314 -21.68 -10.39 -16.94
CA ALA A 314 -22.45 -11.61 -17.02
C ALA A 314 -22.41 -12.19 -18.46
N ARG A 315 -22.72 -13.47 -18.60
CA ARG A 315 -22.72 -14.16 -19.88
C ARG A 315 -23.67 -13.56 -20.92
N ASP A 316 -24.77 -12.94 -20.46
CA ASP A 316 -25.73 -12.25 -21.33
C ASP A 316 -25.24 -10.87 -21.82
N GLY A 317 -24.05 -10.44 -21.33
CA GLY A 317 -23.44 -9.14 -21.63
C GLY A 317 -23.86 -8.00 -20.71
N SER A 318 -24.70 -8.26 -19.69
CA SER A 318 -25.01 -7.30 -18.63
C SER A 318 -23.77 -6.97 -17.84
N GLN A 319 -23.56 -5.70 -17.53
CA GLN A 319 -22.40 -5.21 -16.79
C GLN A 319 -22.81 -4.61 -15.44
N TYR A 320 -22.10 -4.99 -14.42
CA TYR A 320 -22.30 -4.56 -13.05
C TYR A 320 -20.99 -4.06 -12.46
N LEU A 321 -21.10 -3.09 -11.56
CA LEU A 321 -20.00 -2.70 -10.67
C LEU A 321 -20.28 -3.27 -9.28
N LEU A 322 -19.35 -4.08 -8.77
CA LEU A 322 -19.36 -4.64 -7.42
C LEU A 322 -18.55 -3.74 -6.52
N PHE A 323 -19.06 -3.41 -5.35
CA PHE A 323 -18.39 -2.56 -4.38
C PHE A 323 -18.74 -2.97 -2.96
N GLY A 324 -17.77 -2.81 -2.04
CA GLY A 324 -17.95 -3.14 -0.63
C GLY A 324 -18.31 -1.91 0.18
N SER A 325 -18.99 -2.10 1.28
CA SER A 325 -19.27 -1.08 2.28
C SER A 325 -18.87 -1.54 3.68
N GLY A 326 -18.81 -0.59 4.64
CA GLY A 326 -18.33 -0.83 6.00
C GLY A 326 -16.81 -0.93 6.08
N GLY A 327 -16.29 -1.32 7.24
CA GLY A 327 -14.86 -1.31 7.51
C GLY A 327 -14.45 -2.31 8.60
N GLU A 328 -13.29 -2.05 9.23
CA GLU A 328 -12.71 -2.92 10.26
C GLU A 328 -13.61 -3.07 11.49
N THR A 329 -14.40 -2.06 11.79
CA THR A 329 -15.24 -1.99 13.01
C THR A 329 -16.71 -1.76 12.73
N VAL A 330 -17.06 -1.48 11.46
CA VAL A 330 -18.45 -1.14 11.07
C VAL A 330 -18.99 -2.19 10.11
N PRO A 331 -20.19 -2.75 10.35
CA PRO A 331 -20.83 -3.69 9.43
C PRO A 331 -21.06 -3.10 8.05
N GLY A 332 -20.89 -3.92 7.01
CA GLY A 332 -21.16 -3.52 5.64
C GLY A 332 -21.40 -4.72 4.74
N ASP A 333 -21.72 -4.44 3.51
CA ASP A 333 -22.23 -5.39 2.54
C ASP A 333 -21.37 -5.45 1.28
N LEU A 334 -21.44 -6.53 0.53
CA LEU A 334 -21.06 -6.51 -0.88
C LEU A 334 -22.30 -6.17 -1.69
N LEU A 335 -22.21 -5.08 -2.42
CA LEU A 335 -23.28 -4.51 -3.22
C LEU A 335 -22.93 -4.60 -4.70
N ALA A 336 -23.96 -4.58 -5.55
CA ALA A 336 -23.83 -4.45 -6.98
C ALA A 336 -24.75 -3.35 -7.51
N ILE A 337 -24.29 -2.62 -8.51
CA ILE A 337 -25.09 -1.69 -9.29
C ILE A 337 -24.91 -2.00 -10.77
N ALA A 338 -26.00 -1.97 -11.56
CA ALA A 338 -25.87 -2.08 -13.00
C ALA A 338 -25.19 -0.82 -13.55
N LEU A 339 -24.21 -0.97 -14.46
CA LEU A 339 -23.48 0.20 -14.98
C LEU A 339 -24.38 1.25 -15.61
N PRO A 340 -25.45 0.94 -16.38
CA PRO A 340 -26.36 1.97 -16.88
C PRO A 340 -27.11 2.74 -15.79
N ASP A 341 -27.41 2.10 -14.65
CA ASP A 341 -28.02 2.80 -13.52
C ASP A 341 -27.00 3.76 -12.88
N LEU A 342 -25.74 3.31 -12.70
CA LEU A 342 -24.67 4.16 -12.21
C LEU A 342 -24.48 5.38 -13.12
N TYR A 343 -24.42 5.20 -14.43
CA TYR A 343 -24.31 6.30 -15.38
C TYR A 343 -25.49 7.27 -15.32
N THR A 344 -26.69 6.77 -15.13
CA THR A 344 -27.89 7.59 -14.98
C THR A 344 -27.84 8.42 -13.69
N LEU A 345 -27.47 7.79 -12.57
CA LEU A 345 -27.37 8.46 -11.27
C LEU A 345 -26.24 9.48 -11.19
N THR A 346 -25.17 9.26 -11.94
CA THR A 346 -24.03 10.17 -12.02
C THR A 346 -24.14 11.19 -13.16
N ASP A 347 -25.30 11.22 -13.87
CA ASP A 347 -25.61 12.20 -14.93
C ASP A 347 -24.61 12.18 -16.09
N GLN A 348 -24.24 10.97 -16.57
CA GLN A 348 -23.34 10.82 -17.70
C GLN A 348 -24.03 11.17 -19.03
N LYS A 349 -23.32 11.88 -19.90
CA LYS A 349 -23.85 12.35 -21.19
C LYS A 349 -24.00 11.25 -22.22
N VAL A 350 -23.07 10.32 -22.23
CA VAL A 350 -23.08 9.17 -23.13
C VAL A 350 -23.32 7.90 -22.30
N LEU A 351 -24.40 7.21 -22.64
CA LEU A 351 -24.72 5.93 -22.00
C LEU A 351 -24.24 4.80 -22.91
N PRO A 352 -23.18 4.07 -22.53
CA PRO A 352 -22.76 2.90 -23.29
C PRO A 352 -23.92 1.91 -23.43
N GLN A 353 -24.15 1.42 -24.63
CA GLN A 353 -25.22 0.44 -24.88
C GLN A 353 -24.88 -0.88 -24.19
N SER A 354 -25.64 -1.22 -23.17
CA SER A 354 -25.61 -2.56 -22.59
C SER A 354 -26.48 -3.51 -23.41
N LYS A 355 -25.91 -4.64 -23.76
CA LYS A 355 -26.65 -5.68 -24.56
C LYS A 355 -27.45 -6.62 -23.67
N GLY A 356 -27.35 -6.55 -22.34
CA GLY A 356 -27.97 -7.52 -21.45
C GLY A 356 -29.31 -7.07 -20.86
N GLU A 357 -30.06 -8.00 -20.33
CA GLU A 357 -31.38 -7.78 -19.72
C GLU A 357 -31.33 -7.42 -18.23
N PHE A 358 -30.14 -7.24 -17.62
CA PHE A 358 -29.93 -7.00 -16.17
C PHE A 358 -30.67 -7.98 -15.28
N GLY A 359 -30.48 -9.29 -15.56
CA GLY A 359 -31.16 -10.40 -14.90
C GLY A 359 -31.01 -10.40 -13.36
N TRP A 360 -29.93 -9.85 -12.83
CA TRP A 360 -29.69 -9.77 -11.39
C TRP A 360 -30.74 -8.96 -10.65
N LYS A 361 -31.30 -7.92 -11.26
CA LYS A 361 -32.43 -7.15 -10.67
C LYS A 361 -33.67 -7.97 -10.39
N LYS A 362 -33.83 -9.10 -11.08
CA LYS A 362 -34.96 -10.03 -10.91
C LYS A 362 -34.69 -11.08 -9.83
N ILE A 363 -33.42 -11.35 -9.54
CA ILE A 363 -32.99 -12.44 -8.65
C ILE A 363 -32.63 -11.92 -7.26
N LEU A 364 -31.91 -10.80 -7.18
CA LEU A 364 -31.39 -10.26 -5.93
C LEU A 364 -32.40 -9.37 -5.20
N HIS A 365 -32.31 -9.39 -3.88
CA HIS A 365 -32.98 -8.38 -3.06
C HIS A 365 -32.36 -7.01 -3.32
N LYS A 366 -33.21 -6.06 -3.65
CA LYS A 366 -32.82 -4.68 -3.82
C LYS A 366 -32.65 -3.99 -2.47
N HIS A 367 -31.72 -3.06 -2.42
CA HIS A 367 -31.62 -2.09 -1.36
C HIS A 367 -32.82 -1.13 -1.39
N PRO A 368 -33.22 -0.49 -0.27
CA PRO A 368 -34.31 0.51 -0.25
C PRO A 368 -34.17 1.66 -1.25
N ASP A 369 -32.97 1.95 -1.76
CA ASP A 369 -32.74 2.90 -2.86
C ASP A 369 -33.29 2.44 -4.23
N ASP A 370 -33.77 1.20 -4.33
CA ASP A 370 -34.27 0.52 -5.51
C ASP A 370 -33.27 0.35 -6.68
N VAL A 371 -32.01 0.74 -6.49
CA VAL A 371 -30.96 0.73 -7.53
C VAL A 371 -29.86 -0.27 -7.23
N THR A 372 -29.37 -0.29 -5.99
CA THR A 372 -28.34 -1.23 -5.56
C THR A 372 -28.94 -2.59 -5.18
N MET A 373 -28.12 -3.62 -5.30
CA MET A 373 -28.50 -5.01 -5.04
C MET A 373 -27.52 -5.63 -4.04
N TYR A 374 -28.04 -6.41 -3.08
CA TYR A 374 -27.23 -7.13 -2.11
C TYR A 374 -26.72 -8.45 -2.70
N LEU A 375 -25.39 -8.60 -2.82
CA LEU A 375 -24.74 -9.89 -3.09
C LEU A 375 -24.42 -10.64 -1.78
N LEU A 376 -23.94 -9.92 -0.76
CA LEU A 376 -23.67 -10.47 0.57
C LEU A 376 -24.01 -9.39 1.59
N ARG A 377 -24.73 -9.77 2.65
CA ARG A 377 -25.00 -8.89 3.79
C ARG A 377 -24.07 -9.25 4.94
N GLY A 378 -23.16 -8.34 5.28
CA GLY A 378 -22.26 -8.47 6.42
C GLY A 378 -22.97 -8.21 7.74
N LYS A 379 -22.55 -8.91 8.80
CA LYS A 379 -23.19 -8.83 10.11
C LYS A 379 -22.45 -7.99 11.12
N PHE A 380 -21.12 -8.04 11.07
CA PHE A 380 -20.28 -7.47 12.12
C PHE A 380 -19.26 -6.48 11.60
N LYS A 381 -18.71 -6.71 10.41
CA LYS A 381 -17.68 -5.89 9.75
C LYS A 381 -17.98 -5.75 8.28
N GLY A 382 -17.22 -4.90 7.59
CA GLY A 382 -17.41 -4.59 6.18
C GLY A 382 -16.85 -5.64 5.22
N VAL A 383 -17.11 -5.42 3.95
CA VAL A 383 -16.46 -6.12 2.84
C VAL A 383 -15.41 -5.16 2.24
N MET A 384 -14.15 -5.41 2.58
CA MET A 384 -13.02 -4.52 2.27
C MET A 384 -12.11 -5.10 1.19
N VAL A 385 -12.18 -6.40 0.95
CA VAL A 385 -11.35 -7.10 -0.01
C VAL A 385 -12.14 -7.30 -1.31
N PRO A 386 -11.57 -6.96 -2.48
CA PRO A 386 -12.21 -7.20 -3.75
C PRO A 386 -12.52 -8.68 -3.96
N PRO A 387 -13.74 -9.06 -4.40
CA PRO A 387 -14.06 -10.44 -4.70
C PRO A 387 -13.25 -10.96 -5.88
N VAL A 388 -12.98 -12.26 -5.89
CA VAL A 388 -12.36 -12.95 -7.05
C VAL A 388 -13.47 -13.45 -7.98
N ILE A 389 -13.34 -13.09 -9.24
CA ILE A 389 -14.30 -13.46 -10.30
C ILE A 389 -13.71 -14.61 -11.11
N VAL A 390 -14.37 -15.76 -11.08
CA VAL A 390 -13.84 -17.02 -11.62
C VAL A 390 -14.98 -17.96 -12.00
N ASP A 391 -14.86 -18.67 -13.11
CA ASP A 391 -15.77 -19.79 -13.48
C ASP A 391 -15.24 -21.04 -12.80
N VAL A 392 -15.71 -21.34 -11.57
CA VAL A 392 -15.13 -22.39 -10.73
C VAL A 392 -15.58 -23.80 -11.15
N ASP A 393 -16.76 -23.94 -11.71
CA ASP A 393 -17.32 -25.23 -12.13
C ASP A 393 -17.40 -25.44 -13.66
N ASN A 394 -16.84 -24.49 -14.41
CA ASN A 394 -16.74 -24.50 -15.87
C ASN A 394 -18.13 -24.53 -16.58
N ASP A 395 -19.14 -23.90 -16.00
CA ASP A 395 -20.49 -23.80 -16.60
C ASP A 395 -20.61 -22.65 -17.63
N GLY A 396 -19.57 -21.81 -17.71
CA GLY A 396 -19.44 -20.65 -18.61
C GLY A 396 -20.02 -19.37 -18.07
N GLU A 397 -20.53 -19.34 -16.82
CA GLU A 397 -20.81 -18.15 -16.05
C GLU A 397 -19.72 -17.96 -14.99
N LYS A 398 -19.34 -16.73 -14.69
CA LYS A 398 -18.32 -16.46 -13.69
C LYS A 398 -18.94 -16.41 -12.30
N ASP A 399 -18.39 -17.18 -11.38
CA ASP A 399 -18.72 -17.19 -9.96
C ASP A 399 -18.01 -16.04 -9.22
N ILE A 400 -18.48 -15.74 -8.02
CA ILE A 400 -17.98 -14.63 -7.20
C ILE A 400 -17.52 -15.17 -5.84
N LEU A 401 -16.20 -15.18 -5.61
CA LEU A 401 -15.65 -15.55 -4.32
C LEU A 401 -15.47 -14.29 -3.46
N VAL A 402 -16.22 -14.23 -2.38
CA VAL A 402 -16.23 -13.09 -1.44
C VAL A 402 -15.51 -13.47 -0.16
N SER A 403 -14.58 -12.64 0.29
CA SER A 403 -13.94 -12.68 1.59
C SER A 403 -14.37 -11.46 2.39
N ALA A 404 -15.26 -11.64 3.38
CA ALA A 404 -15.70 -10.56 4.25
C ALA A 404 -14.76 -10.43 5.46
N PHE A 405 -14.55 -9.21 5.92
CA PHE A 405 -13.55 -8.92 6.96
C PHE A 405 -13.85 -9.58 8.31
N ASP A 406 -15.10 -9.96 8.58
CA ASP A 406 -15.51 -10.63 9.82
C ASP A 406 -15.28 -12.16 9.86
N GLY A 407 -14.46 -12.68 8.95
CA GLY A 407 -14.12 -14.10 8.87
C GLY A 407 -15.14 -14.93 8.10
N GLU A 408 -16.05 -14.34 7.35
CA GLU A 408 -16.94 -15.07 6.45
C GLU A 408 -16.37 -15.12 5.03
N MET A 409 -16.37 -16.31 4.42
CA MET A 409 -15.98 -16.53 3.03
C MET A 409 -17.10 -17.28 2.30
N VAL A 410 -17.50 -16.76 1.12
CA VAL A 410 -18.66 -17.28 0.37
C VAL A 410 -18.30 -17.38 -1.09
N MET A 411 -18.59 -18.53 -1.69
CA MET A 411 -18.61 -18.70 -3.16
C MET A 411 -20.06 -18.56 -3.62
N LEU A 412 -20.33 -17.53 -4.39
CA LEU A 412 -21.63 -17.31 -5.03
C LEU A 412 -21.60 -17.86 -6.46
N ASP A 413 -22.59 -18.62 -6.80
CA ASP A 413 -22.85 -19.08 -8.17
C ASP A 413 -23.24 -17.87 -9.06
N GLY A 414 -22.51 -17.64 -10.14
CA GLY A 414 -22.69 -16.44 -10.96
C GLY A 414 -24.04 -16.34 -11.66
N LYS A 415 -24.69 -17.48 -11.93
CA LYS A 415 -25.97 -17.54 -12.60
C LYS A 415 -27.16 -17.35 -11.67
N THR A 416 -27.12 -17.97 -10.50
CA THR A 416 -28.23 -17.96 -9.53
C THR A 416 -28.02 -16.98 -8.40
N LEU A 417 -26.79 -16.53 -8.18
CA LEU A 417 -26.34 -15.67 -7.10
C LEU A 417 -26.62 -16.27 -5.70
N THR A 418 -26.79 -17.59 -5.64
CA THR A 418 -26.88 -18.34 -4.41
C THR A 418 -25.53 -18.87 -3.99
N ALA A 419 -25.34 -19.12 -2.71
CA ALA A 419 -24.08 -19.64 -2.21
C ALA A 419 -23.88 -21.10 -2.62
N LYS A 420 -22.83 -21.42 -3.42
CA LYS A 420 -22.33 -22.78 -3.63
C LYS A 420 -21.84 -23.36 -2.31
N TRP A 421 -21.10 -22.56 -1.53
CA TRP A 421 -20.65 -22.88 -0.18
C TRP A 421 -20.37 -21.63 0.65
N ARG A 422 -20.35 -21.81 1.98
CA ARG A 422 -19.96 -20.80 2.96
C ARG A 422 -18.98 -21.38 3.98
N ARG A 423 -18.00 -20.59 4.37
CA ARG A 423 -17.08 -20.91 5.45
C ARG A 423 -17.01 -19.75 6.43
N ARG A 424 -16.81 -20.07 7.70
CA ARG A 424 -16.57 -19.07 8.72
C ARG A 424 -15.29 -19.38 9.49
N PHE A 425 -14.48 -18.37 9.70
CA PHE A 425 -13.23 -18.38 10.45
C PHE A 425 -13.43 -17.49 11.69
N PRO A 426 -13.88 -18.07 12.82
CA PRO A 426 -14.22 -17.28 14.00
C PRO A 426 -13.03 -16.55 14.58
N ASN A 427 -13.18 -15.27 14.94
CA ASN A 427 -12.13 -14.41 15.50
C ASN A 427 -10.91 -14.26 14.58
N MET A 428 -11.13 -14.30 13.29
CA MET A 428 -10.13 -14.08 12.26
C MET A 428 -10.59 -13.02 11.28
N GLU A 429 -9.64 -12.29 10.70
CA GLU A 429 -9.85 -11.21 9.75
C GLU A 429 -8.88 -11.35 8.58
N SER A 430 -9.26 -10.88 7.39
CA SER A 430 -8.40 -10.96 6.22
C SER A 430 -8.41 -9.68 5.40
N TYR A 431 -7.21 -9.19 5.08
CA TYR A 431 -6.96 -8.17 4.05
C TYR A 431 -6.52 -8.80 2.72
N SER A 432 -6.37 -10.13 2.69
CA SER A 432 -5.83 -10.85 1.54
C SER A 432 -6.91 -11.16 0.52
N THR A 433 -6.67 -10.79 -0.73
CA THR A 433 -7.48 -11.27 -1.86
C THR A 433 -7.10 -12.72 -2.14
N PRO A 434 -8.06 -13.66 -2.14
CA PRO A 434 -7.79 -15.06 -2.41
C PRO A 434 -7.14 -15.29 -3.78
N ALA A 435 -6.12 -16.14 -3.86
CA ALA A 435 -5.44 -16.48 -5.10
C ALA A 435 -5.92 -17.82 -5.66
N PRO A 436 -6.47 -17.86 -6.89
CA PRO A 436 -6.95 -19.08 -7.54
C PRO A 436 -5.81 -19.89 -8.20
N GLY A 437 -5.84 -21.20 -8.04
CA GLY A 437 -4.91 -22.13 -8.68
C GLY A 437 -5.34 -23.57 -8.50
N TYR A 438 -4.74 -24.52 -9.22
CA TYR A 438 -5.05 -25.94 -9.13
C TYR A 438 -4.16 -26.63 -8.09
N PHE A 439 -4.70 -26.99 -6.94
CA PHE A 439 -3.96 -27.68 -5.88
C PHE A 439 -4.23 -29.19 -5.86
N ASN A 440 -5.48 -29.62 -5.81
CA ASN A 440 -5.85 -31.01 -5.83
C ASN A 440 -6.06 -31.55 -7.26
N ASP A 441 -6.49 -32.82 -7.42
CA ASP A 441 -6.60 -33.48 -8.72
C ASP A 441 -8.06 -33.56 -9.23
N ASP A 442 -8.88 -32.57 -8.87
CA ASP A 442 -10.30 -32.55 -9.27
C ASP A 442 -10.58 -31.66 -10.51
N ASN A 443 -9.56 -31.06 -11.10
CA ASN A 443 -9.63 -30.13 -12.23
C ASN A 443 -10.47 -28.85 -11.97
N ILE A 444 -10.66 -28.52 -10.71
CA ILE A 444 -11.34 -27.33 -10.23
C ILE A 444 -10.31 -26.40 -9.59
N LEU A 445 -10.49 -25.10 -9.75
CA LEU A 445 -9.64 -24.10 -9.09
C LEU A 445 -9.84 -24.14 -7.57
N ASP A 446 -8.75 -24.16 -6.84
CA ASP A 446 -8.70 -24.01 -5.40
C ASP A 446 -8.21 -22.60 -5.03
N PHE A 447 -8.37 -22.19 -3.79
CA PHE A 447 -8.10 -20.80 -3.38
C PHE A 447 -7.20 -20.72 -2.17
N MET A 448 -6.06 -20.05 -2.31
CA MET A 448 -5.21 -19.69 -1.18
C MET A 448 -5.66 -18.37 -0.57
N VAL A 449 -5.65 -18.30 0.78
CA VAL A 449 -6.04 -17.11 1.53
C VAL A 449 -5.34 -17.06 2.90
N HIS A 450 -5.00 -15.86 3.36
CA HIS A 450 -4.50 -15.60 4.71
C HIS A 450 -5.63 -15.11 5.62
N TRP A 451 -5.65 -15.63 6.85
CA TRP A 451 -6.54 -15.18 7.92
C TRP A 451 -5.74 -14.81 9.16
N SER A 452 -5.77 -13.55 9.57
CA SER A 452 -5.11 -13.06 10.77
C SER A 452 -5.96 -13.35 12.01
N SER A 453 -5.33 -13.94 13.05
CA SER A 453 -5.99 -14.30 14.30
C SER A 453 -6.09 -13.11 15.24
N GLY A 454 -7.28 -12.80 15.72
CA GLY A 454 -7.55 -11.67 16.59
C GLY A 454 -8.54 -10.70 15.96
N ALA A 455 -8.49 -9.45 16.40
CA ALA A 455 -9.29 -8.35 15.86
C ALA A 455 -8.41 -7.12 15.69
N TRP A 456 -8.64 -6.39 14.60
CA TRP A 456 -7.97 -5.13 14.34
C TRP A 456 -8.05 -4.19 15.55
N PRO A 457 -6.96 -3.50 15.93
CA PRO A 457 -5.62 -3.54 15.36
C PRO A 457 -4.68 -4.58 16.01
N LYS A 458 -5.19 -5.54 16.78
CA LYS A 458 -4.38 -6.48 17.58
C LYS A 458 -4.49 -7.90 17.04
N TYR A 459 -3.43 -8.36 16.37
CA TYR A 459 -3.34 -9.71 15.85
C TYR A 459 -2.25 -10.52 16.57
N SER A 460 -2.49 -11.82 16.72
CA SER A 460 -1.56 -12.76 17.39
C SER A 460 -0.86 -13.72 16.43
N GLY A 461 -1.13 -13.64 15.16
CA GLY A 461 -0.59 -14.50 14.12
C GLY A 461 -1.53 -14.61 12.94
N SER A 462 -1.21 -15.45 11.97
CA SER A 462 -2.06 -15.70 10.81
C SER A 462 -2.02 -17.18 10.40
N ASP A 463 -3.11 -17.64 9.79
CA ASP A 463 -3.22 -18.93 9.13
C ASP A 463 -3.30 -18.71 7.62
N THR A 464 -2.45 -19.42 6.87
CA THR A 464 -2.55 -19.53 5.41
C THR A 464 -3.24 -20.84 5.08
N LEU A 465 -4.29 -20.79 4.27
CA LEU A 465 -5.07 -21.95 3.89
C LEU A 465 -5.20 -22.06 2.37
N ILE A 466 -5.26 -23.30 1.87
CA ILE A 466 -5.74 -23.58 0.52
C ILE A 466 -7.08 -24.29 0.66
N LEU A 467 -8.11 -23.74 0.07
CA LEU A 467 -9.50 -24.18 0.16
C LEU A 467 -9.95 -24.78 -1.16
N ASN A 468 -10.63 -25.93 -1.09
CA ASN A 468 -11.21 -26.59 -2.26
C ASN A 468 -12.31 -25.72 -2.87
N GLY A 469 -12.23 -25.45 -4.15
CA GLY A 469 -13.15 -24.57 -4.85
C GLY A 469 -14.60 -25.04 -4.92
N ILE A 470 -14.83 -26.38 -4.92
CA ILE A 470 -16.19 -26.96 -5.00
C ILE A 470 -16.97 -26.75 -3.68
N ASN A 471 -16.29 -26.89 -2.54
CA ASN A 471 -16.98 -27.04 -1.26
C ASN A 471 -16.37 -26.23 -0.09
N GLY A 472 -15.32 -25.48 -0.34
CA GLY A 472 -14.62 -24.64 0.65
C GLY A 472 -13.88 -25.43 1.73
N LYS A 473 -13.69 -26.74 1.64
CA LYS A 473 -12.94 -27.53 2.62
C LYS A 473 -11.46 -27.20 2.55
N THR A 474 -10.80 -27.19 3.72
CA THR A 474 -9.36 -26.97 3.78
C THR A 474 -8.61 -28.18 3.19
N LEU A 475 -7.80 -27.91 2.18
CA LEU A 475 -6.90 -28.88 1.55
C LEU A 475 -5.51 -28.83 2.19
N TRP A 476 -5.04 -27.63 2.49
CA TRP A 476 -3.74 -27.39 3.11
C TRP A 476 -3.83 -26.22 4.08
N LYS A 477 -2.98 -26.19 5.10
CA LYS A 477 -2.94 -25.14 6.11
C LYS A 477 -1.56 -25.01 6.72
N ASP A 478 -1.13 -23.77 6.95
CA ASP A 478 0.05 -23.45 7.76
C ASP A 478 -0.21 -22.25 8.67
N HIS A 479 0.68 -22.02 9.64
CA HIS A 479 0.56 -20.97 10.63
C HIS A 479 1.80 -20.09 10.69
N SER A 480 1.59 -18.77 10.69
CA SER A 480 2.60 -17.74 10.93
C SER A 480 2.40 -17.11 12.30
N SER A 481 3.48 -16.82 13.02
CA SER A 481 3.43 -16.15 14.32
C SER A 481 3.15 -14.64 14.22
N MET A 482 3.05 -14.07 13.01
CA MET A 482 2.71 -12.69 12.75
C MET A 482 1.53 -12.61 11.78
N TYR A 483 0.81 -11.48 11.80
CA TYR A 483 -0.25 -11.21 10.85
C TYR A 483 0.32 -10.94 9.46
N GLN A 484 -0.54 -11.04 8.45
CA GLN A 484 -0.21 -10.74 7.06
C GLN A 484 -1.36 -9.95 6.42
N MET A 485 -1.01 -8.89 5.70
CA MET A 485 -1.96 -8.09 4.94
C MET A 485 -1.77 -8.24 3.42
N SER A 486 -0.62 -8.78 2.99
CA SER A 486 -0.34 -9.03 1.58
C SER A 486 -1.29 -10.07 0.98
N SER A 487 -1.62 -9.90 -0.30
CA SER A 487 -2.36 -10.91 -1.06
C SER A 487 -1.46 -12.01 -1.58
N ASP A 488 -2.06 -13.15 -1.85
CA ASP A 488 -1.37 -14.34 -2.30
C ASP A 488 -1.10 -14.33 -3.80
N LEU A 489 -0.10 -15.10 -4.22
CA LEU A 489 0.29 -15.30 -5.61
C LEU A 489 0.30 -16.79 -5.96
N VAL A 490 0.00 -17.10 -7.22
CA VAL A 490 0.02 -18.47 -7.74
C VAL A 490 0.77 -18.51 -9.05
N LEU A 491 1.71 -19.46 -9.15
CA LEU A 491 2.50 -19.73 -10.34
C LEU A 491 1.91 -20.94 -11.09
N ARG A 492 1.44 -20.69 -12.31
CA ARG A 492 0.96 -21.77 -13.16
C ARG A 492 2.10 -22.70 -13.56
N SER A 493 1.87 -23.99 -13.40
CA SER A 493 2.82 -25.01 -13.83
C SER A 493 2.69 -25.35 -15.32
N ARG A 494 3.77 -25.91 -15.89
CA ARG A 494 3.71 -26.60 -17.20
C ARG A 494 2.91 -27.89 -17.13
N THR A 495 2.76 -28.47 -15.94
CA THR A 495 1.91 -29.64 -15.69
C THR A 495 0.47 -29.18 -15.56
N LYS A 496 -0.41 -29.68 -16.39
CA LYS A 496 -1.82 -29.32 -16.39
C LYS A 496 -2.46 -29.65 -15.03
N HIS A 497 -3.26 -28.70 -14.50
CA HIS A 497 -3.97 -28.82 -13.23
C HIS A 497 -3.07 -29.12 -12.02
N LEU A 498 -1.88 -28.53 -12.00
CA LEU A 498 -0.97 -28.53 -10.88
C LEU A 498 -0.27 -27.17 -10.82
N ASP A 499 -0.63 -26.32 -9.87
CA ASP A 499 -0.04 -25.00 -9.73
C ASP A 499 0.77 -24.91 -8.43
N TYR A 500 1.68 -23.93 -8.38
CA TYR A 500 2.49 -23.62 -7.22
C TYR A 500 1.92 -22.41 -6.49
N PHE A 501 1.56 -22.57 -5.26
CA PHE A 501 1.08 -21.51 -4.38
C PHE A 501 2.27 -20.91 -3.64
N MET A 502 2.44 -19.59 -3.72
CA MET A 502 3.49 -18.86 -3.02
C MET A 502 3.01 -18.49 -1.63
N VAL A 503 3.45 -19.26 -0.64
CA VAL A 503 3.09 -19.04 0.77
C VAL A 503 4.11 -18.13 1.42
N LYS A 504 3.69 -16.95 1.82
CA LYS A 504 4.48 -16.01 2.61
C LYS A 504 4.29 -16.26 4.10
N MET A 505 5.36 -16.24 4.86
CA MET A 505 5.34 -16.42 6.31
C MET A 505 6.27 -15.44 7.00
N MET A 506 5.85 -14.97 8.16
CA MET A 506 6.67 -14.14 9.03
C MET A 506 6.72 -14.73 10.43
N GLY A 507 7.87 -14.65 11.08
CA GLY A 507 8.01 -15.09 12.46
C GLY A 507 9.43 -15.26 12.93
N LYS A 508 9.55 -15.57 14.23
CA LYS A 508 10.83 -15.90 14.86
C LYS A 508 11.27 -17.29 14.40
N ASN A 509 12.47 -17.39 13.83
CA ASN A 509 13.02 -18.64 13.30
C ASN A 509 12.02 -19.37 12.40
N ALA A 510 11.50 -18.67 11.38
CA ALA A 510 10.70 -19.30 10.35
C ALA A 510 11.61 -20.32 9.61
N THR A 511 11.92 -21.43 10.29
CA THR A 511 12.65 -22.58 9.74
C THR A 511 11.65 -23.57 9.20
N LEU A 512 12.08 -24.34 8.22
CA LEU A 512 11.43 -25.57 7.78
C LEU A 512 11.18 -26.46 9.02
N GLY A 513 10.00 -26.32 9.63
CA GLY A 513 9.66 -27.12 10.80
C GLY A 513 9.30 -28.53 10.40
N ASN A 514 10.10 -29.48 10.78
CA ASN A 514 9.56 -30.78 11.09
C ASN A 514 8.51 -30.59 12.18
N GLY A 515 7.27 -31.01 11.91
CA GLY A 515 6.10 -30.76 12.72
C GLY A 515 6.20 -31.14 14.19
N THR A 516 6.78 -30.28 14.99
CA THR A 516 6.62 -30.29 16.44
C THR A 516 6.07 -28.89 16.81
N ARG A 517 4.85 -28.89 17.36
CA ARG A 517 4.21 -27.75 18.01
C ARG A 517 5.19 -27.07 18.96
N GLY A 518 5.87 -26.04 18.48
CA GLY A 518 6.58 -25.12 19.35
C GLY A 518 5.54 -24.25 20.06
N GLN A 519 5.40 -24.47 21.36
CA GLN A 519 4.68 -23.52 22.22
C GLN A 519 5.37 -22.17 22.09
N ALA A 520 4.61 -21.17 21.64
CA ALA A 520 5.03 -19.78 21.69
C ALA A 520 5.25 -19.41 23.17
N HIS A 521 6.50 -19.32 23.59
CA HIS A 521 6.83 -18.68 24.85
C HIS A 521 6.61 -17.17 24.68
N GLY A 522 5.58 -16.69 25.37
CA GLY A 522 5.28 -15.26 25.45
C GLY A 522 6.50 -14.50 25.98
N VAL A 523 6.91 -13.48 25.26
CA VAL A 523 7.92 -12.51 25.71
C VAL A 523 7.27 -11.62 26.76
N GLY A 524 7.82 -11.67 27.96
CA GLY A 524 7.82 -10.63 28.97
C GLY A 524 6.51 -10.27 29.67
N ALA A 525 6.37 -10.70 30.91
CA ALA A 525 5.30 -10.31 31.82
C ALA A 525 5.32 -8.81 32.12
N GLN A 526 4.17 -8.17 31.95
CA GLN A 526 3.92 -6.83 32.48
C GLN A 526 3.85 -6.87 34.01
N ARG A 527 4.73 -6.16 34.66
CA ARG A 527 4.56 -5.83 36.09
C ARG A 527 3.56 -4.67 36.18
N VAL A 528 2.46 -4.91 36.86
CA VAL A 528 1.53 -3.85 37.29
C VAL A 528 2.29 -3.00 38.31
N ILE A 529 2.55 -1.75 37.95
CA ILE A 529 3.11 -0.77 38.88
C ILE A 529 1.97 -0.28 39.76
N THR A 530 1.95 -0.69 41.00
CA THR A 530 1.16 -0.05 42.05
C THR A 530 1.90 1.22 42.47
N LYS A 531 1.24 2.38 42.34
CA LYS A 531 1.72 3.64 42.91
C LYS A 531 2.17 3.43 44.37
N ARG A 532 3.42 3.71 44.68
CA ARG A 532 3.89 3.98 46.03
C ARG A 532 4.38 5.42 46.08
N ASP A 533 3.88 6.12 47.09
CA ASP A 533 4.25 7.49 47.40
C ASP A 533 5.64 7.55 48.01
N SER A 534 6.34 8.63 47.67
CA SER A 534 7.42 9.35 48.38
C SER A 534 8.88 8.98 48.15
N ASP A 535 9.55 10.01 47.78
CA ASP A 535 10.95 10.42 47.86
C ASP A 535 11.68 10.47 46.52
N GLY A 536 12.30 11.60 46.17
CA GLY A 536 12.83 11.93 44.81
C GLY A 536 13.95 11.02 44.26
N SER A 537 14.33 9.93 45.00
CA SER A 537 15.15 8.84 44.47
C SER A 537 14.35 7.81 43.65
N ASP A 538 13.07 7.67 43.94
CA ASP A 538 12.20 6.68 43.28
C ASP A 538 11.81 7.11 41.87
N GLU A 539 11.70 8.45 41.62
CA GLU A 539 11.34 8.96 40.29
C GLU A 539 12.40 8.63 39.21
N CYS A 540 13.68 8.72 39.58
CA CYS A 540 14.74 8.35 38.64
C CYS A 540 14.83 6.83 38.41
N GLU A 541 14.58 5.99 39.42
CA GLU A 541 14.56 4.55 39.28
C GLU A 541 13.39 4.10 38.40
N ASP A 542 12.21 4.68 38.58
CA ASP A 542 11.04 4.42 37.77
C ASP A 542 11.24 4.87 36.32
N LEU A 543 11.81 6.07 36.11
CA LEU A 543 12.14 6.56 34.76
C LEU A 543 13.21 5.70 34.07
N ILE A 544 14.25 5.27 34.80
CA ILE A 544 15.27 4.36 34.28
C ILE A 544 14.68 3.00 33.96
N GLN A 545 13.79 2.50 34.82
CA GLN A 545 13.13 1.21 34.59
C GLN A 545 12.13 1.29 33.44
N GLU A 546 11.32 2.34 33.37
CA GLU A 546 10.43 2.60 32.24
C GLU A 546 11.21 2.75 30.93
N PHE A 547 12.36 3.43 31.00
CA PHE A 547 13.24 3.56 29.85
C PHE A 547 13.85 2.24 29.45
N LYS A 548 14.30 1.40 30.38
CA LYS A 548 14.79 0.06 30.12
C LYS A 548 13.70 -0.85 29.56
N ASP A 549 12.50 -0.81 30.13
CA ASP A 549 11.39 -1.65 29.69
C ASP A 549 10.87 -1.28 28.30
N LYS A 550 10.92 0.01 27.94
CA LYS A 550 10.47 0.51 26.64
C LYS A 550 11.54 0.54 25.56
N HIS A 551 12.82 0.52 25.92
CA HIS A 551 13.93 0.85 25.02
C HIS A 551 15.10 -0.13 25.03
N VAL A 552 15.10 -1.12 25.90
CA VAL A 552 16.12 -2.19 25.90
C VAL A 552 15.77 -3.17 24.81
N THR A 553 16.11 -2.81 23.58
CA THR A 553 15.61 -3.75 22.60
C THR A 553 16.58 -3.97 21.48
N CYS A 554 17.86 -3.95 21.77
CA CYS A 554 18.81 -4.71 21.01
C CYS A 554 18.79 -6.18 21.41
N ASP A 555 17.59 -6.73 21.60
CA ASP A 555 17.44 -8.15 21.85
C ASP A 555 17.88 -8.91 20.59
N ASN A 556 18.94 -9.69 20.73
CA ASN A 556 19.44 -10.52 19.64
C ASN A 556 18.38 -11.51 19.15
N ASP A 557 17.46 -11.90 20.00
CA ASP A 557 16.38 -12.81 19.68
C ASP A 557 15.40 -12.23 18.66
N LEU A 558 15.19 -10.90 18.65
CA LEU A 558 14.29 -10.25 17.70
C LEU A 558 14.90 -10.10 16.30
N THR A 559 16.23 -10.10 16.16
CA THR A 559 16.88 -10.13 14.84
C THR A 559 16.70 -11.46 14.11
N HIS A 560 16.18 -12.48 14.77
CA HIS A 560 15.81 -13.76 14.14
C HIS A 560 14.40 -13.77 13.58
N PHE A 561 13.64 -12.66 13.69
CA PHE A 561 12.40 -12.52 12.91
C PHE A 561 12.73 -12.35 11.45
N SER A 562 12.08 -13.14 10.63
CA SER A 562 12.30 -13.13 9.19
C SER A 562 11.00 -13.33 8.42
N GLU A 563 10.99 -12.81 7.22
CA GLU A 563 9.97 -13.05 6.21
C GLU A 563 10.50 -14.06 5.21
N LEU A 564 9.71 -15.08 4.92
CA LEU A 564 10.06 -16.20 4.04
C LEU A 564 8.94 -16.43 3.03
N VAL A 565 9.29 -16.88 1.84
CA VAL A 565 8.34 -17.40 0.85
C VAL A 565 8.66 -18.85 0.55
N PHE A 566 7.63 -19.67 0.44
CA PHE A 566 7.69 -21.06 0.02
C PHE A 566 6.80 -21.29 -1.18
N LEU A 567 7.13 -22.30 -1.97
CA LEU A 567 6.22 -22.83 -2.98
C LEU A 567 5.59 -24.12 -2.45
N VAL A 568 4.29 -24.23 -2.58
CA VAL A 568 3.50 -25.38 -2.16
C VAL A 568 2.66 -25.88 -3.32
N ASP A 569 2.72 -27.18 -3.60
CA ASP A 569 1.86 -27.88 -4.54
C ASP A 569 1.37 -29.21 -3.94
N ARG A 570 0.45 -29.91 -4.60
CA ARG A 570 -0.10 -31.17 -4.08
C ARG A 570 0.91 -32.30 -3.92
N ASN A 571 2.01 -32.29 -4.67
CA ASN A 571 3.06 -33.34 -4.60
C ASN A 571 4.10 -32.99 -3.53
N HIS A 572 4.22 -31.71 -3.20
CA HIS A 572 5.15 -31.16 -2.23
C HIS A 572 4.37 -30.32 -1.22
N ALA A 573 3.47 -30.99 -0.48
CA ALA A 573 2.76 -30.39 0.64
C ALA A 573 3.74 -29.99 1.79
N GLU A 574 4.93 -30.58 1.81
CA GLU A 574 6.07 -30.13 2.58
C GLU A 574 6.76 -29.01 1.78
N LYS A 575 6.82 -27.84 2.38
CA LYS A 575 7.37 -26.62 1.82
C LYS A 575 8.66 -26.84 1.08
N THR A 576 8.65 -26.59 -0.24
CA THR A 576 9.89 -26.52 -1.01
C THR A 576 10.60 -25.23 -0.64
N LEU A 577 11.88 -25.26 -0.48
CA LEU A 577 12.87 -24.21 -0.25
C LEU A 577 12.34 -22.83 0.15
N PRO A 578 12.68 -22.37 1.37
CA PRO A 578 12.39 -21.02 1.76
C PRO A 578 13.28 -20.03 0.98
N LEU A 579 12.65 -19.05 0.33
CA LEU A 579 13.33 -17.83 -0.07
C LEU A 579 13.29 -16.88 1.12
N HIS A 580 14.47 -16.53 1.66
CA HIS A 580 14.56 -15.52 2.70
C HIS A 580 14.42 -14.13 2.08
N LEU A 581 13.41 -13.38 2.47
CA LEU A 581 13.10 -12.07 1.90
C LEU A 581 13.68 -10.93 2.75
N THR A 582 13.19 -10.82 3.96
CA THR A 582 13.51 -9.73 4.88
C THR A 582 13.81 -10.30 6.25
N GLN A 583 14.77 -9.74 6.95
CA GLN A 583 15.16 -10.15 8.30
C GLN A 583 15.21 -8.93 9.21
N GLY A 584 14.89 -9.11 10.49
CA GLY A 584 14.99 -8.07 11.50
C GLY A 584 16.41 -7.52 11.59
N GLU A 585 16.54 -6.20 11.69
CA GLU A 585 17.82 -5.50 11.72
C GLU A 585 17.91 -4.59 12.92
N LYS A 586 19.14 -4.40 13.46
CA LYS A 586 19.40 -3.43 14.53
C LYS A 586 19.59 -2.04 13.94
N TYR A 587 18.89 -1.08 14.51
CA TYR A 587 19.06 0.33 14.18
C TYR A 587 19.57 1.10 15.41
N TYR A 588 20.69 1.82 15.24
CA TYR A 588 21.31 2.62 16.29
C TYR A 588 21.00 4.09 16.05
N TYR A 589 20.68 4.83 17.12
CA TYR A 589 20.41 6.25 17.04
C TYR A 589 20.77 6.96 18.36
N ASP A 590 20.97 8.27 18.29
CA ASP A 590 21.22 9.11 19.44
C ASP A 590 19.92 9.69 19.98
N TYR A 591 19.57 9.36 21.19
CA TYR A 591 18.42 9.90 21.89
C TYR A 591 18.84 11.09 22.75
N LYS A 592 18.13 12.22 22.63
CA LYS A 592 18.29 13.37 23.51
C LYS A 592 17.25 13.28 24.63
N PRO A 593 17.67 13.17 25.91
CA PRO A 593 16.75 13.11 27.05
C PRO A 593 15.81 14.32 27.08
N ARG A 594 14.61 14.10 27.56
CA ARG A 594 13.67 15.17 27.88
C ARG A 594 14.13 15.91 29.13
N PRO A 595 13.65 17.16 29.39
CA PRO A 595 14.01 17.91 30.58
C PRO A 595 13.70 17.17 31.89
N ASP A 596 12.64 16.39 31.95
CA ASP A 596 12.23 15.57 33.09
C ASP A 596 13.11 14.31 33.27
N GLU A 597 13.87 13.94 32.26
CA GLU A 597 14.79 12.81 32.26
C GLU A 597 16.26 13.25 32.44
N GLU A 598 16.56 14.56 32.29
CA GLU A 598 17.88 15.08 32.43
C GLU A 598 18.35 14.89 33.91
N GLY A 599 19.47 14.22 34.07
CA GLY A 599 20.04 13.88 35.39
C GLY A 599 19.73 12.47 35.88
N CYS A 600 18.67 11.82 35.38
CA CYS A 600 18.36 10.44 35.70
C CYS A 600 19.02 9.43 34.72
N MET A 601 19.39 9.87 33.54
CA MET A 601 19.90 9.00 32.47
C MET A 601 21.38 9.20 32.20
N PRO A 602 22.15 8.14 31.91
CA PRO A 602 23.58 8.24 31.63
C PRO A 602 23.85 8.77 30.21
N ALA A 603 23.59 10.08 30.00
CA ALA A 603 23.91 10.73 28.74
C ALA A 603 25.42 10.96 28.58
N ASP A 604 25.92 10.88 27.37
CA ASP A 604 27.30 11.30 27.05
C ASP A 604 27.50 12.76 27.39
N LYS A 605 28.53 13.06 28.23
CA LYS A 605 28.77 14.39 28.76
C LYS A 605 29.12 15.44 27.70
N SER A 606 29.62 15.00 26.53
CA SER A 606 30.05 15.90 25.47
C SER A 606 28.90 16.24 24.51
N THR A 607 28.01 15.31 24.28
CA THR A 607 26.89 15.44 23.30
C THR A 607 25.54 15.67 23.99
N GLY A 608 25.40 15.33 25.26
CA GLY A 608 24.15 15.33 26.01
C GLY A 608 23.15 14.29 25.45
N LYS A 609 23.63 13.26 24.75
CA LYS A 609 22.83 12.25 24.11
C LYS A 609 23.07 10.86 24.69
N ILE A 610 22.09 9.99 24.54
CA ILE A 610 22.17 8.59 24.95
C ILE A 610 22.19 7.72 23.67
N PRO A 611 23.19 6.86 23.48
CA PRO A 611 23.20 5.94 22.38
C PRO A 611 22.09 4.88 22.59
N MET A 612 21.18 4.80 21.65
CA MET A 612 20.03 3.91 21.68
C MET A 612 20.08 2.90 20.55
N CYS A 613 19.40 1.79 20.74
CA CYS A 613 19.26 0.77 19.72
C CYS A 613 17.83 0.22 19.73
N ILE A 614 17.28 0.03 18.55
CA ILE A 614 16.01 -0.69 18.36
C ILE A 614 16.21 -1.84 17.37
N VAL A 615 15.34 -2.82 17.43
CA VAL A 615 15.21 -3.82 16.37
C VAL A 615 14.08 -3.39 15.45
N MET A 616 14.40 -3.28 14.17
CA MET A 616 13.43 -3.10 13.09
C MET A 616 12.96 -4.46 12.66
N LEU A 617 11.65 -4.68 12.65
CA LEU A 617 11.03 -5.96 12.30
C LEU A 617 10.42 -5.92 10.90
N PRO A 618 10.38 -7.05 10.17
CA PRO A 618 9.63 -7.14 8.95
C PRO A 618 8.14 -6.86 9.17
N ASP A 619 7.53 -6.17 8.21
CA ASP A 619 6.08 -5.93 8.15
C ASP A 619 5.57 -6.23 6.74
N SER A 620 4.61 -7.14 6.61
CA SER A 620 4.09 -7.62 5.33
C SER A 620 2.79 -6.92 4.96
N ARG A 621 2.89 -5.69 4.45
CA ARG A 621 1.73 -4.89 3.99
C ARG A 621 1.57 -4.92 2.49
N SER A 622 2.67 -5.04 1.76
CA SER A 622 2.70 -4.97 0.30
C SER A 622 2.58 -6.36 -0.33
N THR A 623 1.91 -6.41 -1.47
CA THR A 623 1.85 -7.61 -2.30
C THR A 623 3.02 -7.61 -3.28
N ASP A 624 3.77 -8.71 -3.27
CA ASP A 624 4.87 -8.95 -4.20
C ASP A 624 4.36 -9.09 -5.64
N ALA A 625 5.27 -9.15 -6.61
CA ALA A 625 4.95 -9.48 -7.99
C ALA A 625 5.93 -10.54 -8.53
N VAL A 626 5.47 -11.33 -9.49
CA VAL A 626 6.33 -12.27 -10.21
C VAL A 626 6.32 -11.92 -11.68
N THR A 627 7.50 -11.93 -12.29
CA THR A 627 7.69 -11.64 -13.72
C THR A 627 9.02 -12.21 -14.19
N ASP A 628 9.38 -12.01 -15.44
CA ASP A 628 10.68 -12.39 -16.04
C ASP A 628 11.36 -11.08 -16.47
N VAL A 629 12.14 -10.46 -15.56
CA VAL A 629 12.69 -9.11 -15.76
C VAL A 629 13.96 -9.08 -16.62
N ASP A 630 14.58 -10.23 -16.91
CA ASP A 630 15.80 -10.28 -17.73
C ASP A 630 15.62 -11.11 -19.00
N GLY A 631 14.41 -11.64 -19.25
CA GLY A 631 14.06 -12.33 -20.47
C GLY A 631 14.73 -13.70 -20.62
N ASP A 632 15.22 -14.31 -19.53
CA ASP A 632 15.90 -15.61 -19.58
C ASP A 632 14.92 -16.80 -19.59
N GLY A 633 13.61 -16.52 -19.47
CA GLY A 633 12.54 -17.51 -19.45
C GLY A 633 12.30 -18.14 -18.08
N SER A 634 13.00 -17.73 -17.04
CA SER A 634 12.73 -18.02 -15.65
C SER A 634 11.81 -16.96 -15.04
N LEU A 635 11.14 -17.29 -13.93
CA LEU A 635 10.33 -16.33 -13.22
C LEU A 635 11.13 -15.73 -12.05
N ASP A 636 11.06 -14.42 -11.93
CA ASP A 636 11.64 -13.63 -10.86
C ASP A 636 10.57 -13.19 -9.86
N LEU A 637 10.86 -13.28 -8.57
CA LEU A 637 10.10 -12.64 -7.51
C LEU A 637 10.63 -11.22 -7.31
N ILE A 638 9.75 -10.25 -7.48
CA ILE A 638 9.99 -8.86 -7.08
C ILE A 638 9.34 -8.66 -5.72
N HIS A 639 10.19 -8.53 -4.70
CA HIS A 639 9.78 -8.43 -3.31
C HIS A 639 9.85 -6.98 -2.82
N LEU A 640 8.78 -6.50 -2.21
CA LEU A 640 8.69 -5.21 -1.54
C LEU A 640 8.64 -5.44 -0.02
N GLY A 641 9.80 -5.44 0.60
CA GLY A 641 9.97 -5.63 2.04
C GLY A 641 9.95 -4.30 2.79
N LEU A 642 9.30 -4.29 3.94
CA LEU A 642 9.28 -3.17 4.88
C LEU A 642 9.89 -3.61 6.20
N LEU A 643 10.80 -2.79 6.74
CA LEU A 643 11.26 -2.87 8.13
C LEU A 643 10.72 -1.70 8.91
N GLU A 644 10.10 -1.96 10.04
CA GLU A 644 9.63 -0.91 10.94
C GLU A 644 10.15 -1.08 12.36
N GLY A 645 10.40 0.05 13.03
CA GLY A 645 10.83 0.08 14.44
C GLY A 645 10.41 1.36 15.12
N ARG A 646 10.12 1.27 16.41
CA ARG A 646 9.70 2.42 17.22
C ARG A 646 10.89 3.07 17.89
N MET A 647 11.04 4.37 17.64
CA MET A 647 12.08 5.21 18.26
C MET A 647 11.44 6.19 19.25
N ARG A 648 12.07 6.42 20.37
CA ARG A 648 11.70 7.54 21.24
C ARG A 648 12.20 8.85 20.65
N ASP A 649 11.34 9.86 20.60
CA ASP A 649 11.71 11.21 20.21
C ASP A 649 11.54 12.17 21.39
N SER A 650 12.64 12.78 21.85
CA SER A 650 12.64 13.71 22.98
C SER A 650 11.83 14.98 22.75
N ARG A 651 11.58 15.35 21.49
CA ARG A 651 10.82 16.55 21.13
C ARG A 651 9.32 16.38 21.27
N PHE A 652 8.86 15.13 21.30
CA PHE A 652 7.45 14.76 21.33
C PHE A 652 7.25 13.72 22.43
N SER A 653 6.12 13.75 23.12
CA SER A 653 5.79 12.79 24.17
C SER A 653 5.47 11.38 23.66
N TYR A 654 5.57 11.14 22.36
CA TYR A 654 5.22 9.86 21.72
C TYR A 654 6.41 9.25 20.94
N THR A 655 6.27 7.99 20.62
CA THR A 655 7.26 7.21 19.91
C THR A 655 7.24 7.56 18.41
N LYS A 656 8.41 7.86 17.86
CA LYS A 656 8.58 8.07 16.41
C LYS A 656 8.83 6.74 15.71
N MET A 657 8.16 6.53 14.60
CA MET A 657 8.40 5.34 13.76
C MET A 657 9.61 5.53 12.86
N LYS A 658 10.40 4.49 12.71
CA LYS A 658 11.46 4.38 11.72
C LYS A 658 11.09 3.32 10.71
N PHE A 659 11.21 3.67 9.42
CA PHE A 659 10.91 2.79 8.31
C PHE A 659 12.11 2.62 7.40
N THR A 660 12.23 1.46 6.80
CA THR A 660 13.15 1.18 5.70
C THR A 660 12.48 0.24 4.72
N THR A 661 12.35 0.66 3.48
CA THR A 661 11.80 -0.15 2.40
C THR A 661 12.93 -0.81 1.61
N MET A 662 12.74 -2.06 1.24
CA MET A 662 13.66 -2.84 0.42
C MET A 662 12.92 -3.38 -0.79
N ILE A 663 13.45 -3.15 -1.98
CA ILE A 663 12.94 -3.73 -3.22
C ILE A 663 14.01 -4.70 -3.72
N SER A 664 13.64 -5.95 -3.93
CA SER A 664 14.58 -7.01 -4.30
C SER A 664 14.06 -7.82 -5.48
N ARG A 665 14.93 -8.15 -6.42
CA ARG A 665 14.73 -9.22 -7.41
C ARG A 665 15.35 -10.51 -6.93
N ILE A 666 14.62 -11.60 -6.98
CA ILE A 666 15.07 -12.93 -6.58
C ILE A 666 14.66 -13.92 -7.67
N ASP A 667 15.61 -14.57 -8.34
CA ASP A 667 15.31 -15.66 -9.26
C ASP A 667 14.73 -16.86 -8.50
N ILE A 668 13.49 -17.21 -8.81
CA ILE A 668 12.77 -18.30 -8.14
C ILE A 668 13.42 -19.65 -8.41
N MET A 669 14.04 -19.85 -9.59
CA MET A 669 14.68 -21.12 -9.97
C MET A 669 15.95 -21.39 -9.19
N THR A 670 16.66 -20.39 -8.74
CA THR A 670 17.83 -20.60 -7.88
C THR A 670 17.44 -21.32 -6.60
N GLY A 671 16.26 -21.07 -6.07
CA GLY A 671 15.67 -21.80 -4.96
C GLY A 671 15.28 -23.24 -5.33
N VAL A 672 14.68 -23.48 -6.49
CA VAL A 672 14.17 -24.79 -6.92
C VAL A 672 15.30 -25.76 -7.32
N ASN A 673 16.34 -25.28 -8.00
CA ASN A 673 17.45 -26.12 -8.50
C ASN A 673 18.35 -26.69 -7.40
N GLN A 674 18.36 -26.12 -6.21
CA GLN A 674 19.20 -26.60 -5.11
C GLN A 674 18.76 -27.96 -4.52
N HIS A 675 17.53 -28.43 -4.78
CA HIS A 675 17.01 -29.71 -4.28
C HIS A 675 16.86 -30.82 -5.32
N SER A 676 16.91 -30.51 -6.62
CA SER A 676 16.68 -31.53 -7.66
C SER A 676 17.95 -32.24 -8.16
N THR A 677 19.13 -31.85 -7.68
CA THR A 677 20.38 -32.50 -8.10
C THR A 677 20.64 -33.76 -7.32
N ALA A 678 20.06 -34.89 -7.79
CA ALA A 678 20.77 -36.16 -7.66
C ALA A 678 22.12 -36.02 -8.38
N PRO A 679 23.25 -36.44 -7.77
CA PRO A 679 24.57 -36.28 -8.39
C PRO A 679 24.62 -37.09 -9.69
N GLY A 680 24.62 -36.44 -10.84
CA GLY A 680 24.79 -37.07 -12.15
C GLY A 680 23.95 -36.56 -13.32
N SER A 681 22.97 -35.71 -13.13
CA SER A 681 22.18 -35.16 -14.23
C SER A 681 22.85 -33.92 -14.85
N LYS A 682 23.26 -34.02 -16.11
CA LYS A 682 23.94 -32.96 -16.90
C LYS A 682 22.97 -32.11 -17.75
N THR A 683 21.68 -32.16 -17.52
CA THR A 683 20.71 -31.33 -18.24
C THR A 683 20.15 -30.28 -17.29
N ASP A 684 20.31 -29.01 -17.61
CA ASP A 684 19.61 -27.94 -16.92
C ASP A 684 18.11 -28.26 -16.95
N PRO A 685 17.47 -28.48 -15.78
CA PRO A 685 16.05 -28.78 -15.76
C PRO A 685 15.29 -27.54 -16.28
N LYS A 686 14.43 -27.74 -17.29
CA LYS A 686 13.52 -26.69 -17.73
C LYS A 686 12.70 -26.22 -16.53
N PRO A 687 12.47 -24.89 -16.39
CA PRO A 687 11.63 -24.37 -15.32
C PRO A 687 10.31 -25.11 -15.26
N PRO A 688 9.81 -25.51 -14.07
CA PRO A 688 8.55 -26.20 -13.95
C PRO A 688 7.34 -25.29 -14.22
N PHE A 689 7.58 -23.96 -14.31
CA PHE A 689 6.57 -22.95 -14.50
C PHE A 689 6.20 -22.76 -15.97
N ALA A 690 4.94 -22.47 -16.23
CA ALA A 690 4.45 -22.08 -17.54
C ALA A 690 5.03 -20.68 -17.92
N PRO A 691 5.12 -20.36 -19.23
CA PRO A 691 5.62 -19.06 -19.68
C PRO A 691 4.84 -17.88 -19.07
N LEU A 692 5.51 -16.75 -18.87
CA LEU A 692 4.96 -15.53 -18.25
C LEU A 692 3.59 -15.13 -18.86
N LEU A 693 3.46 -15.10 -20.17
CA LEU A 693 2.23 -14.72 -20.86
C LEU A 693 1.01 -15.65 -20.61
N THR A 694 1.26 -16.83 -20.03
CA THR A 694 0.18 -17.78 -19.69
C THR A 694 -0.15 -17.77 -18.21
N GLN A 695 0.50 -16.97 -17.43
CA GLN A 695 0.28 -16.79 -16.01
C GLN A 695 -0.94 -15.90 -15.75
N SER A 696 -1.69 -16.15 -14.67
CA SER A 696 -2.95 -15.47 -14.42
C SER A 696 -3.00 -14.74 -13.08
N TRP A 697 -2.12 -15.08 -12.10
CA TRP A 697 -2.19 -14.51 -10.75
C TRP A 697 -0.81 -14.21 -10.16
N LEU A 698 -0.03 -13.39 -10.87
CA LEU A 698 1.36 -13.05 -10.55
C LEU A 698 1.54 -11.72 -9.80
N GLN A 699 0.47 -10.98 -9.54
CA GLN A 699 0.48 -9.70 -8.84
C GLN A 699 -0.89 -9.42 -8.21
N TYR A 700 -0.97 -8.36 -7.42
CA TYR A 700 -2.21 -7.98 -6.73
C TYR A 700 -3.38 -7.84 -7.70
N LEU A 701 -4.50 -8.50 -7.39
CA LEU A 701 -5.72 -8.63 -8.20
C LEU A 701 -5.52 -9.36 -9.54
N GLY A 702 -4.52 -10.24 -9.61
CA GLY A 702 -4.23 -11.02 -10.80
C GLY A 702 -3.36 -10.30 -11.82
N SER A 703 -2.91 -11.01 -12.85
CA SER A 703 -1.98 -10.45 -13.86
C SER A 703 -2.57 -9.27 -14.65
N ALA A 704 -3.91 -9.18 -14.73
CA ALA A 704 -4.63 -8.07 -15.35
C ALA A 704 -5.09 -7.00 -14.32
N ALA A 705 -4.71 -7.12 -13.05
CA ALA A 705 -5.10 -6.18 -11.98
C ALA A 705 -6.62 -5.90 -11.86
N SER A 706 -7.46 -6.86 -12.28
CA SER A 706 -8.92 -6.70 -12.41
C SER A 706 -9.74 -7.57 -11.45
N SER A 707 -9.07 -8.39 -10.61
CA SER A 707 -9.70 -9.42 -9.77
C SER A 707 -10.43 -10.53 -10.54
N ILE A 708 -10.22 -10.60 -11.86
CA ILE A 708 -10.82 -11.60 -12.74
C ILE A 708 -9.75 -12.63 -13.10
N PHE A 709 -10.07 -13.89 -12.84
CA PHE A 709 -9.22 -14.99 -13.26
C PHE A 709 -9.53 -15.37 -14.71
N TYR A 710 -8.53 -15.29 -15.56
CA TYR A 710 -8.63 -15.70 -16.96
C TYR A 710 -8.04 -17.10 -17.12
N GLN A 711 -8.91 -18.06 -17.47
CA GLN A 711 -8.44 -19.37 -17.91
C GLN A 711 -7.90 -19.25 -19.33
N HIS A 712 -6.58 -19.16 -19.50
CA HIS A 712 -6.00 -19.32 -20.82
C HIS A 712 -6.24 -20.76 -21.30
N ARG A 713 -7.04 -20.92 -22.34
CA ARG A 713 -7.16 -22.22 -23.02
C ARG A 713 -5.79 -22.55 -23.62
N MET A 714 -5.19 -23.65 -23.14
CA MET A 714 -3.98 -24.22 -23.74
C MET A 714 -4.28 -24.84 -25.09
#